data_5e2015ecb9aad44bef49d9493a5ea84d
#
_entry.id   5e2015ecb9aad44bef49d9493a5ea84d
#
_cell.length_a   1.000
_cell.length_b   1.000
_cell.length_c   1.000
_cell.angle_alpha   90.00
_cell.angle_beta   90.00
_cell.angle_gamma   90.00
#
_symmetry.space_group_name_H-M   'P 1'
#
loop_
_entity.id
_entity.type
_entity.pdbx_description
1 polymer ?
#
loop_
_entity_poly.entity_id
_entity_poly.type
_entity_poly.pdbx_seq_one_letter_code
_entity_poly.pdbx_strand_id
1 'polypeptide(L)'
;MNRIIVSLWLLASFLCASAQSFTRMDDGGNFNQGNINGNGSNRNFNKHNNDTTRNKEIPKGLKVWKIDRKFGDMFPTLPDTMPHLFMNTIFNTGKYGEYNTTGNNYTPRINRIAIDQPVVGQFMFVQPYSHVMKQPDEFLFTNTLSPITNITYDNCGDKLNGEDHIDVIFATNANKRLGFGFDLNYSYARGYYANQSTSHFGTTLYSSYNGDRYKMHSMFSIYHQKVAENGGITNDKYVTNPESFDDQFAENEIPTVLQRNWNRNDNLHFFLTHRYSFGFYRNVRMTDEEIKARKFAVEAKIDSEKRKQDNEKMQLEREGKNMEEKIDMDGQANAASMLDSLQAVLADTLKKEYVPVTSVIHTLDLSRYTRIYQAYDSPAEYYANTYYDMNADNAYRGDSIYDQTKHFSMKNTVAIAMLEGFNKWAKAGLKVFATHELRRFDMPELVGEVGQERVLMGKWNEHNVSVGGQLIKTQGKTLHYNLAAETWLVGEDAGQLKVDFSTELNFPLFGDTVTLGAKAYFYRLNPSFYQRHYHSKHIWWDNSLSKETRTRIEGLFTYRKTNTRLRVAVEELQNYTYFGMSYDASTTGCTNLTATVNQASGNINLMTAQLMQDFRLGPLNWENIFTFQTSSDEKVLPVPAVNIFTNLYLKFKIAGELAVELGADGYFFTKYYAPDYCPQLSQFAVQQNDASRMKLGGYPYVDVYANMHLKHTRFFIMMSHVNGGSGNRQYFLAPHYPSNGRVLRFGLSWNFFN
;
A
#
# COMPACT_ATOMS: atom_id res chain seq x y z
N MET A 1 -18.56 4.81 -20.52
CA MET A 1 -19.12 4.41 -19.22
C MET A 1 -20.08 3.21 -19.33
N ASN A 2 -21.16 3.28 -20.10
CA ASN A 2 -22.14 2.17 -20.17
C ASN A 2 -21.60 0.80 -20.66
N ARG A 3 -20.58 0.78 -21.53
CA ARG A 3 -19.98 -0.49 -22.01
C ARG A 3 -19.10 -1.19 -20.97
N ILE A 4 -18.45 -0.44 -20.07
CA ILE A 4 -17.61 -0.98 -18.99
C ILE A 4 -18.50 -1.56 -17.88
N ILE A 5 -19.61 -0.89 -17.56
CA ILE A 5 -20.58 -1.36 -16.56
C ILE A 5 -21.26 -2.65 -17.03
N VAL A 6 -21.59 -2.76 -18.31
CA VAL A 6 -22.19 -3.97 -18.90
C VAL A 6 -21.18 -5.13 -18.93
N SER A 7 -19.91 -4.85 -19.22
CA SER A 7 -18.84 -5.88 -19.17
C SER A 7 -18.55 -6.36 -17.75
N LEU A 8 -18.59 -5.47 -16.76
CA LEU A 8 -18.48 -5.82 -15.34
C LEU A 8 -19.69 -6.62 -14.84
N TRP A 9 -20.90 -6.27 -15.30
CA TRP A 9 -22.12 -7.01 -14.99
C TRP A 9 -22.11 -8.42 -15.58
N LEU A 10 -21.63 -8.56 -16.82
CA LEU A 10 -21.43 -9.86 -17.47
C LEU A 10 -20.34 -10.71 -16.76
N LEU A 11 -19.23 -10.09 -16.32
CA LEU A 11 -18.19 -10.79 -15.56
C LEU A 11 -18.70 -11.23 -14.17
N ALA A 12 -19.43 -10.38 -13.48
CA ALA A 12 -20.05 -10.69 -12.19
C ALA A 12 -21.14 -11.78 -12.31
N SER A 13 -21.94 -11.76 -13.38
CA SER A 13 -22.95 -12.80 -13.64
C SER A 13 -22.31 -14.16 -14.01
N PHE A 14 -21.18 -14.16 -14.73
CA PHE A 14 -20.42 -15.38 -15.01
C PHE A 14 -19.79 -15.99 -13.74
N LEU A 15 -19.30 -15.17 -12.83
CA LEU A 15 -18.74 -15.59 -11.55
C LEU A 15 -19.83 -16.12 -10.60
N CYS A 16 -21.02 -15.50 -10.59
CA CYS A 16 -22.16 -15.99 -9.82
C CYS A 16 -22.74 -17.31 -10.37
N ALA A 17 -22.77 -17.50 -11.69
CA ALA A 17 -23.26 -18.75 -12.30
C ALA A 17 -22.31 -19.92 -12.03
N SER A 18 -21.00 -19.68 -11.91
CA SER A 18 -20.01 -20.71 -11.56
C SER A 18 -20.04 -21.08 -10.08
N ALA A 19 -20.49 -20.16 -9.20
CA ALA A 19 -20.57 -20.42 -7.75
C ALA A 19 -21.72 -21.38 -7.37
N GLN A 20 -22.73 -21.56 -8.21
CA GLN A 20 -23.87 -22.45 -7.93
C GLN A 20 -23.58 -23.94 -8.16
N SER A 21 -22.46 -24.32 -8.76
CA SER A 21 -22.09 -25.72 -9.03
C SER A 21 -21.05 -26.31 -8.07
N PHE A 22 -20.60 -25.55 -7.08
CA PHE A 22 -19.68 -26.10 -6.07
C PHE A 22 -20.45 -26.82 -4.97
N THR A 23 -20.37 -28.13 -5.01
CA THR A 23 -20.77 -29.04 -3.92
C THR A 23 -20.24 -28.53 -2.59
N ARG A 24 -21.12 -28.39 -1.59
CA ARG A 24 -20.76 -28.13 -0.20
C ARG A 24 -19.51 -28.93 0.17
N MET A 25 -18.42 -28.25 0.46
CA MET A 25 -17.32 -28.89 1.17
C MET A 25 -17.86 -29.28 2.54
N ASP A 26 -17.76 -30.56 2.86
CA ASP A 26 -18.11 -31.08 4.17
C ASP A 26 -17.46 -30.27 5.28
N ASP A 27 -18.25 -29.86 6.23
CA ASP A 27 -17.94 -28.99 7.40
C ASP A 27 -16.93 -29.63 8.39
N GLY A 28 -16.16 -30.65 8.00
CA GLY A 28 -15.26 -31.43 8.85
C GLY A 28 -13.77 -31.26 8.64
N GLY A 29 -13.34 -30.31 7.84
CA GLY A 29 -11.92 -30.09 7.57
C GLY A 29 -11.30 -28.98 8.43
N ASN A 30 -10.87 -29.30 9.64
CA ASN A 30 -9.95 -28.44 10.40
C ASN A 30 -8.75 -28.10 9.51
N PHE A 31 -8.66 -26.84 9.08
CA PHE A 31 -7.42 -26.32 8.55
C PHE A 31 -6.39 -26.37 9.68
N ASN A 32 -5.59 -27.42 9.69
CA ASN A 32 -4.41 -27.44 10.51
C ASN A 32 -3.66 -26.14 10.26
N GLN A 33 -3.49 -25.36 11.32
CA GLN A 33 -2.43 -24.39 11.43
C GLN A 33 -1.11 -25.16 11.24
N GLY A 34 -0.82 -25.51 9.99
CA GLY A 34 0.55 -25.86 9.63
C GLY A 34 1.37 -24.66 10.09
N ASN A 35 2.23 -24.90 11.06
CA ASN A 35 3.22 -23.95 11.51
C ASN A 35 3.89 -23.37 10.27
N ILE A 36 3.34 -22.27 9.76
CA ILE A 36 4.14 -21.34 8.98
C ILE A 36 5.03 -20.73 10.05
N ASN A 37 6.19 -21.38 10.28
CA ASN A 37 7.24 -20.89 11.13
C ASN A 37 7.85 -19.64 10.47
N GLY A 38 7.06 -18.60 10.39
CA GLY A 38 7.50 -17.24 10.30
C GLY A 38 7.16 -16.63 11.65
N ASN A 39 8.05 -16.75 12.60
CA ASN A 39 8.00 -16.02 13.85
C ASN A 39 8.24 -14.53 13.57
N GLY A 40 7.33 -13.90 12.85
CA GLY A 40 7.13 -12.46 13.03
C GLY A 40 6.45 -12.28 14.39
N SER A 41 6.94 -11.36 15.16
CA SER A 41 6.61 -10.99 16.55
C SER A 41 5.13 -10.79 16.92
N ASN A 42 4.19 -11.47 16.30
CA ASN A 42 2.75 -11.33 16.53
C ASN A 42 2.13 -12.37 17.49
N ARG A 43 2.93 -13.26 18.10
CA ARG A 43 2.37 -14.26 19.03
C ARG A 43 1.95 -13.73 20.40
N ASN A 44 2.26 -12.49 20.76
CA ASN A 44 1.91 -11.93 22.07
C ASN A 44 0.86 -10.83 22.05
N PHE A 45 0.23 -10.51 20.92
CA PHE A 45 -0.90 -9.56 20.91
C PHE A 45 -2.16 -10.11 21.59
N ASN A 46 -2.25 -11.43 21.79
CA ASN A 46 -3.49 -12.07 22.26
C ASN A 46 -3.57 -12.34 23.76
N LYS A 47 -2.57 -11.95 24.58
CA LYS A 47 -2.58 -12.36 26.00
C LYS A 47 -3.02 -11.31 27.01
N HIS A 48 -3.24 -10.05 26.62
CA HIS A 48 -3.63 -9.00 27.57
C HIS A 48 -4.74 -8.04 27.13
N ASN A 49 -5.39 -8.28 25.99
CA ASN A 49 -6.64 -7.58 25.72
C ASN A 49 -7.78 -8.62 25.76
N ASN A 50 -8.51 -8.64 26.87
CA ASN A 50 -9.84 -9.26 26.98
C ASN A 50 -10.88 -8.52 26.08
N ASP A 51 -10.48 -8.05 24.92
CA ASP A 51 -11.40 -7.53 23.91
C ASP A 51 -11.91 -8.70 23.09
N THR A 52 -12.87 -9.41 23.64
CA THR A 52 -13.57 -10.53 23.01
C THR A 52 -14.25 -10.15 21.70
N THR A 53 -14.35 -8.85 21.40
CA THR A 53 -14.88 -8.36 20.12
C THR A 53 -13.91 -8.54 18.97
N ARG A 54 -12.59 -8.48 19.19
CA ARG A 54 -11.58 -8.70 18.10
C ARG A 54 -11.68 -10.10 17.46
N ASN A 55 -12.01 -11.12 18.24
CA ASN A 55 -12.11 -12.50 17.74
C ASN A 55 -13.42 -12.80 17.02
N LYS A 56 -14.45 -11.95 17.16
CA LYS A 56 -15.75 -12.13 16.50
C LYS A 56 -15.81 -11.52 15.08
N GLU A 57 -14.88 -10.62 14.77
CA GLU A 57 -14.86 -9.86 13.51
C GLU A 57 -14.09 -10.56 12.39
N ILE A 58 -13.21 -11.48 12.74
CA ILE A 58 -12.41 -12.24 11.77
C ILE A 58 -13.09 -13.59 11.55
N PRO A 59 -13.45 -13.97 10.31
CA PRO A 59 -14.02 -15.26 10.01
C PRO A 59 -13.12 -16.38 10.50
N LYS A 60 -13.72 -17.42 11.09
CA LYS A 60 -12.97 -18.62 11.45
C LYS A 60 -12.32 -19.20 10.19
N GLY A 61 -10.98 -19.41 10.25
CA GLY A 61 -10.23 -19.97 9.14
C GLY A 61 -9.75 -18.97 8.09
N LEU A 62 -10.01 -17.67 8.23
CA LEU A 62 -9.37 -16.65 7.41
C LEU A 62 -7.91 -16.49 7.82
N LYS A 63 -7.00 -16.64 6.85
CA LYS A 63 -5.58 -16.35 6.97
C LYS A 63 -5.23 -15.23 6.00
N VAL A 64 -4.50 -14.24 6.49
CA VAL A 64 -4.07 -13.07 5.72
C VAL A 64 -2.57 -12.88 5.88
N TRP A 65 -1.88 -12.56 4.81
CA TRP A 65 -0.45 -12.29 4.82
C TRP A 65 -0.05 -11.27 3.77
N LYS A 66 1.07 -10.62 3.98
CA LYS A 66 1.82 -9.86 2.99
C LYS A 66 2.99 -10.70 2.47
N ILE A 67 3.57 -10.29 1.36
CA ILE A 67 4.75 -10.96 0.80
C ILE A 67 5.89 -9.96 0.62
N ASP A 68 7.12 -10.48 0.66
CA ASP A 68 8.28 -9.74 0.16
C ASP A 68 8.24 -9.70 -1.37
N ARG A 69 8.39 -8.50 -1.95
CA ARG A 69 8.31 -8.30 -3.40
C ARG A 69 9.41 -9.04 -4.17
N LYS A 70 10.58 -9.26 -3.58
CA LYS A 70 11.73 -9.87 -4.25
C LYS A 70 11.71 -11.40 -4.20
N PHE A 71 11.35 -11.99 -3.06
CA PHE A 71 11.46 -13.43 -2.84
C PHE A 71 10.13 -14.12 -2.53
N GLY A 72 9.04 -13.37 -2.39
CA GLY A 72 7.74 -13.92 -2.04
C GLY A 72 7.69 -14.57 -0.64
N ASP A 73 8.53 -14.12 0.29
CA ASP A 73 8.44 -14.56 1.68
C ASP A 73 7.15 -14.06 2.31
N MET A 74 6.46 -14.96 3.00
CA MET A 74 5.14 -14.66 3.56
C MET A 74 5.26 -14.10 4.99
N PHE A 75 4.61 -12.98 5.24
CA PHE A 75 4.51 -12.35 6.57
C PHE A 75 3.05 -12.35 7.02
N PRO A 76 2.66 -13.24 7.95
CA PRO A 76 1.30 -13.27 8.47
C PRO A 76 0.90 -11.92 9.06
N THR A 77 -0.30 -11.46 8.74
CA THR A 77 -0.84 -10.18 9.21
C THR A 77 -2.31 -10.33 9.56
N LEU A 78 -2.91 -9.29 10.12
CA LEU A 78 -4.33 -9.21 10.39
C LEU A 78 -5.05 -8.53 9.22
N PRO A 79 -6.28 -8.95 8.89
CA PRO A 79 -7.10 -8.22 7.93
C PRO A 79 -7.40 -6.81 8.46
N ASP A 80 -7.60 -5.86 7.55
CA ASP A 80 -8.00 -4.50 7.91
C ASP A 80 -9.51 -4.45 8.21
N THR A 81 -9.86 -4.81 9.45
CA THR A 81 -11.25 -4.78 9.95
C THR A 81 -11.41 -3.83 11.13
N MET A 82 -10.35 -3.12 11.50
CA MET A 82 -10.33 -2.28 12.70
C MET A 82 -11.09 -0.98 12.48
N PRO A 83 -12.04 -0.61 13.37
CA PRO A 83 -12.76 0.65 13.25
C PRO A 83 -11.92 1.87 13.66
N HIS A 84 -10.84 1.67 14.44
CA HIS A 84 -10.02 2.75 14.96
C HIS A 84 -9.32 3.54 13.85
N LEU A 85 -9.50 4.86 13.84
CA LEU A 85 -9.03 5.79 12.80
C LEU A 85 -9.49 5.41 11.37
N PHE A 86 -10.63 4.70 11.27
CA PHE A 86 -11.20 4.34 9.97
C PHE A 86 -11.55 5.59 9.15
N MET A 87 -12.05 6.66 9.78
CA MET A 87 -12.34 7.92 9.13
C MET A 87 -11.13 8.58 8.46
N ASN A 88 -9.91 8.35 8.96
CA ASN A 88 -8.69 8.99 8.43
C ASN A 88 -8.08 8.22 7.24
N THR A 89 -8.57 7.02 6.93
CA THR A 89 -8.05 6.23 5.80
C THR A 89 -8.38 6.82 4.44
N ILE A 90 -9.35 7.72 4.37
CA ILE A 90 -9.80 8.40 3.15
C ILE A 90 -8.96 9.62 2.79
N PHE A 91 -8.20 10.19 3.73
CA PHE A 91 -7.50 11.45 3.51
C PHE A 91 -6.17 11.30 2.79
N ASN A 92 -5.95 12.17 1.81
CA ASN A 92 -4.63 12.35 1.18
C ASN A 92 -3.55 12.78 2.15
N THR A 93 -3.91 13.50 3.20
CA THR A 93 -2.99 13.93 4.26
C THR A 93 -2.42 12.78 5.06
N GLY A 94 -2.93 11.55 4.85
CA GLY A 94 -2.51 10.34 5.55
C GLY A 94 -3.26 10.12 6.85
N LYS A 95 -3.06 8.95 7.43
CA LYS A 95 -3.77 8.54 8.65
C LYS A 95 -3.49 9.45 9.86
N TYR A 96 -2.32 10.07 9.89
CA TYR A 96 -1.85 10.95 10.96
C TYR A 96 -1.57 12.37 10.47
N GLY A 97 -2.11 12.74 9.33
CA GLY A 97 -1.91 14.06 8.74
C GLY A 97 -0.47 14.37 8.32
N GLU A 98 0.32 13.37 7.93
CA GLU A 98 1.76 13.50 7.67
C GLU A 98 2.13 13.93 6.25
N TYR A 99 1.15 14.03 5.32
CA TYR A 99 1.42 14.41 3.93
C TYR A 99 0.97 15.83 3.59
N ASN A 100 1.72 16.46 2.71
CA ASN A 100 1.28 17.64 1.95
C ASN A 100 0.58 17.17 0.67
N THR A 101 -0.42 17.94 0.24
CA THR A 101 -1.25 17.62 -0.92
C THR A 101 -1.69 18.89 -1.66
N THR A 102 -2.26 18.75 -2.84
CA THR A 102 -2.85 19.89 -3.58
C THR A 102 -4.30 20.20 -3.18
N GLY A 103 -4.72 19.78 -1.98
CA GLY A 103 -5.98 20.18 -1.34
C GLY A 103 -7.13 19.20 -1.50
N ASN A 104 -7.42 18.70 -2.69
CA ASN A 104 -8.50 17.75 -2.94
C ASN A 104 -8.11 16.31 -2.55
N ASN A 105 -9.07 15.42 -2.33
CA ASN A 105 -8.78 14.01 -2.11
C ASN A 105 -8.29 13.32 -3.40
N TYR A 106 -7.47 12.28 -3.21
CA TYR A 106 -6.87 11.49 -4.30
C TYR A 106 -5.93 12.26 -5.24
N THR A 107 -5.50 13.46 -4.83
CA THR A 107 -4.50 14.27 -5.53
C THR A 107 -3.07 13.86 -5.16
N PRO A 108 -2.03 14.37 -5.85
CA PRO A 108 -0.64 14.12 -5.51
C PRO A 108 -0.31 14.47 -4.07
N ARG A 109 0.57 13.67 -3.45
CA ARG A 109 1.02 13.92 -2.08
C ARG A 109 2.51 13.68 -1.90
N ILE A 110 3.11 14.38 -0.92
CA ILE A 110 4.48 14.19 -0.47
C ILE A 110 4.54 14.11 1.05
N ASN A 111 5.31 13.17 1.60
CA ASN A 111 5.46 13.05 3.05
C ASN A 111 6.30 14.19 3.63
N ARG A 112 5.84 14.84 4.71
CA ARG A 112 6.59 15.89 5.43
C ARG A 112 7.71 15.31 6.31
N ILE A 113 7.61 14.03 6.68
CA ILE A 113 8.66 13.34 7.41
C ILE A 113 9.67 12.83 6.39
N ALA A 114 10.80 13.53 6.28
CA ALA A 114 11.76 13.31 5.18
C ALA A 114 12.32 11.86 5.15
N ILE A 115 12.58 11.26 6.31
CA ILE A 115 13.05 9.88 6.38
C ILE A 115 12.02 8.83 5.90
N ASP A 116 10.75 9.21 5.78
CA ASP A 116 9.69 8.32 5.28
C ASP A 116 9.36 8.57 3.80
N GLN A 117 10.06 9.50 3.16
CA GLN A 117 9.97 9.70 1.71
C GLN A 117 10.68 8.55 0.99
N PRO A 118 10.03 7.90 0.01
CA PRO A 118 10.67 6.86 -0.79
C PRO A 118 11.72 7.47 -1.73
N VAL A 119 12.73 6.69 -2.08
CA VAL A 119 13.67 7.05 -3.18
C VAL A 119 12.88 7.18 -4.48
N VAL A 120 13.23 8.18 -5.30
CA VAL A 120 12.55 8.43 -6.58
C VAL A 120 12.63 7.20 -7.48
N GLY A 121 11.47 6.69 -7.87
CA GLY A 121 11.36 5.51 -8.73
C GLY A 121 11.69 5.81 -10.19
N GLN A 122 11.92 4.77 -11.00
CA GLN A 122 12.23 4.91 -12.42
C GLN A 122 11.11 5.57 -13.22
N PHE A 123 9.85 5.35 -12.85
CA PHE A 123 8.72 6.13 -13.38
C PHE A 123 8.16 7.04 -12.29
N MET A 124 8.76 8.21 -12.18
CA MET A 124 8.50 9.17 -11.09
C MET A 124 7.03 9.61 -11.01
N PHE A 125 6.31 9.65 -12.13
CA PHE A 125 4.95 10.21 -12.23
C PHE A 125 3.87 9.44 -11.46
N VAL A 126 4.12 8.19 -11.07
CA VAL A 126 3.18 7.42 -10.23
C VAL A 126 3.46 7.56 -8.74
N GLN A 127 4.63 8.05 -8.36
CA GLN A 127 5.05 8.11 -6.96
C GLN A 127 4.14 9.01 -6.10
N PRO A 128 3.73 10.23 -6.54
CA PRO A 128 2.78 11.06 -5.79
C PRO A 128 1.39 10.44 -5.63
N TYR A 129 1.05 9.46 -6.47
CA TYR A 129 -0.23 8.72 -6.48
C TYR A 129 -0.11 7.29 -5.93
N SER A 130 1.01 6.92 -5.32
CA SER A 130 1.24 5.55 -4.83
C SER A 130 0.17 5.07 -3.84
N HIS A 131 -0.46 5.98 -3.10
CA HIS A 131 -1.50 5.68 -2.12
C HIS A 131 -2.83 5.16 -2.70
N VAL A 132 -3.09 5.40 -4.00
CA VAL A 132 -4.26 4.87 -4.71
C VAL A 132 -3.93 3.62 -5.54
N MET A 133 -2.74 3.05 -5.36
CA MET A 133 -2.27 1.85 -6.06
C MET A 133 -1.93 0.74 -5.07
N LYS A 134 -2.29 -0.48 -5.38
CA LYS A 134 -1.93 -1.65 -4.55
C LYS A 134 -0.59 -2.21 -5.01
N GLN A 135 0.44 -2.10 -4.19
CA GLN A 135 1.76 -2.68 -4.46
C GLN A 135 1.81 -4.14 -3.96
N PRO A 136 2.60 -5.04 -4.58
CA PRO A 136 2.65 -6.46 -4.21
C PRO A 136 3.05 -6.73 -2.75
N ASP A 137 3.93 -5.90 -2.19
CA ASP A 137 4.43 -6.02 -0.81
C ASP A 137 3.47 -5.42 0.24
N GLU A 138 2.53 -4.58 -0.20
CA GLU A 138 1.48 -4.00 0.65
C GLU A 138 0.17 -4.78 0.56
N PHE A 139 0.00 -5.57 -0.52
CA PHE A 139 -1.22 -6.29 -0.82
C PHE A 139 -1.48 -7.42 0.20
N LEU A 140 -2.75 -7.58 0.59
CA LEU A 140 -3.20 -8.59 1.53
C LEU A 140 -3.67 -9.85 0.80
N PHE A 141 -2.80 -10.84 0.67
CA PHE A 141 -3.18 -12.15 0.18
C PHE A 141 -3.99 -12.92 1.21
N THR A 142 -4.94 -13.70 0.76
CA THR A 142 -5.89 -14.39 1.64
C THR A 142 -5.97 -15.88 1.36
N ASN A 143 -6.31 -16.64 2.40
CA ASN A 143 -6.81 -18.02 2.31
C ASN A 143 -7.97 -18.15 3.29
N THR A 144 -9.13 -18.60 2.82
CA THR A 144 -10.37 -18.61 3.58
C THR A 144 -11.13 -19.92 3.41
N LEU A 145 -11.92 -20.29 4.42
CA LEU A 145 -12.79 -21.47 4.37
C LEU A 145 -14.09 -21.20 3.62
N SER A 146 -14.61 -19.99 3.72
CA SER A 146 -15.81 -19.52 3.02
C SER A 146 -15.49 -18.26 2.23
N PRO A 147 -16.20 -17.97 1.12
CA PRO A 147 -16.04 -16.70 0.41
C PRO A 147 -16.24 -15.51 1.35
N ILE A 148 -15.41 -14.48 1.18
CA ILE A 148 -15.52 -13.23 1.90
C ILE A 148 -15.66 -12.09 0.92
N THR A 149 -16.47 -11.10 1.27
CA THR A 149 -16.61 -9.84 0.53
C THR A 149 -16.54 -8.70 1.53
N ASN A 150 -15.73 -7.70 1.23
CA ASN A 150 -15.75 -6.42 1.93
C ASN A 150 -16.18 -5.33 0.94
N ILE A 151 -17.11 -4.49 1.33
CA ILE A 151 -17.53 -3.31 0.56
C ILE A 151 -17.33 -2.10 1.46
N THR A 152 -16.50 -1.18 1.02
CA THR A 152 -16.28 0.11 1.66
C THR A 152 -16.81 1.21 0.75
N TYR A 153 -17.58 2.11 1.32
CA TYR A 153 -18.09 3.28 0.65
C TYR A 153 -17.95 4.50 1.53
N ASP A 154 -17.43 5.57 1.00
CA ASP A 154 -17.40 6.87 1.66
C ASP A 154 -17.82 7.98 0.71
N ASN A 155 -18.41 9.02 1.29
CA ASN A 155 -19.02 10.13 0.54
C ASN A 155 -18.95 11.42 1.36
N CYS A 156 -18.89 12.54 0.65
CA CYS A 156 -19.08 13.85 1.26
C CYS A 156 -19.48 14.90 0.22
N GLY A 157 -19.84 16.10 0.71
CA GLY A 157 -20.18 17.23 -0.13
C GLY A 157 -21.54 17.11 -0.80
N ASP A 158 -21.72 17.85 -1.87
CA ASP A 158 -22.95 17.94 -2.66
C ASP A 158 -22.68 17.70 -4.16
N LYS A 159 -23.63 18.14 -5.03
CA LYS A 159 -23.49 17.99 -6.47
C LYS A 159 -22.36 18.84 -7.07
N LEU A 160 -21.91 19.90 -6.41
CA LEU A 160 -20.88 20.79 -6.92
C LEU A 160 -19.47 20.32 -6.51
N ASN A 161 -19.31 19.84 -5.28
CA ASN A 161 -18.01 19.52 -4.68
C ASN A 161 -17.95 18.12 -4.05
N GLY A 162 -18.86 17.23 -4.42
CA GLY A 162 -18.99 15.90 -3.83
C GLY A 162 -17.79 14.98 -4.14
N GLU A 163 -17.55 14.10 -3.20
CA GLU A 163 -16.58 13.01 -3.29
C GLU A 163 -17.29 11.68 -3.13
N ASP A 164 -16.93 10.70 -3.94
CA ASP A 164 -17.44 9.34 -3.89
C ASP A 164 -16.27 8.35 -3.97
N HIS A 165 -16.19 7.43 -3.04
CA HIS A 165 -15.23 6.36 -3.05
C HIS A 165 -15.92 5.01 -2.80
N ILE A 166 -15.58 4.02 -3.58
CA ILE A 166 -16.01 2.64 -3.39
C ILE A 166 -14.83 1.70 -3.54
N ASP A 167 -14.65 0.83 -2.57
CA ASP A 167 -13.64 -0.23 -2.56
C ASP A 167 -14.36 -1.57 -2.32
N VAL A 168 -14.14 -2.55 -3.21
CA VAL A 168 -14.76 -3.88 -3.14
C VAL A 168 -13.67 -4.94 -3.20
N ILE A 169 -13.54 -5.69 -2.11
CA ILE A 169 -12.61 -6.81 -2.01
C ILE A 169 -13.42 -8.10 -1.97
N PHE A 170 -13.08 -9.03 -2.86
CA PHE A 170 -13.63 -10.37 -2.87
C PHE A 170 -12.52 -11.40 -2.77
N ALA A 171 -12.69 -12.41 -1.94
CA ALA A 171 -11.74 -13.49 -1.79
C ALA A 171 -12.45 -14.84 -1.59
N THR A 172 -11.94 -15.86 -2.26
CA THR A 172 -12.43 -17.23 -2.13
C THR A 172 -11.32 -18.25 -2.38
N ASN A 173 -11.56 -19.48 -2.01
CA ASN A 173 -10.65 -20.59 -2.26
C ASN A 173 -11.29 -21.63 -3.17
N ALA A 174 -10.56 -22.09 -4.18
CA ALA A 174 -10.94 -23.26 -4.98
C ALA A 174 -10.72 -24.57 -4.21
N ASN A 175 -9.71 -24.60 -3.35
CA ASN A 175 -9.39 -25.72 -2.44
C ASN A 175 -8.50 -25.21 -1.29
N LYS A 176 -8.09 -26.09 -0.38
CA LYS A 176 -7.27 -25.75 0.80
C LYS A 176 -5.95 -25.03 0.46
N ARG A 177 -5.45 -25.14 -0.78
CA ARG A 177 -4.14 -24.61 -1.19
C ARG A 177 -4.24 -23.43 -2.15
N LEU A 178 -5.31 -23.33 -2.95
CA LEU A 178 -5.48 -22.34 -3.98
C LEU A 178 -6.57 -21.34 -3.60
N GLY A 179 -6.15 -20.12 -3.31
CA GLY A 179 -7.00 -18.96 -3.10
C GLY A 179 -6.89 -17.98 -4.28
N PHE A 180 -7.96 -17.25 -4.53
CA PHE A 180 -8.00 -16.17 -5.51
C PHE A 180 -9.05 -15.13 -5.14
N GLY A 181 -8.93 -13.96 -5.73
CA GLY A 181 -9.86 -12.88 -5.49
C GLY A 181 -9.58 -11.67 -6.35
N PHE A 182 -10.33 -10.63 -6.08
CA PHE A 182 -10.13 -9.33 -6.71
C PHE A 182 -10.34 -8.20 -5.70
N ASP A 183 -9.72 -7.08 -6.02
CA ASP A 183 -9.87 -5.78 -5.39
C ASP A 183 -10.27 -4.79 -6.48
N LEU A 184 -11.32 -4.02 -6.27
CA LEU A 184 -11.81 -2.99 -7.17
C LEU A 184 -11.97 -1.70 -6.40
N ASN A 185 -11.26 -0.67 -6.84
CA ASN A 185 -11.27 0.65 -6.22
C ASN A 185 -11.71 1.70 -7.25
N TYR A 186 -12.68 2.51 -6.89
CA TYR A 186 -13.09 3.67 -7.67
C TYR A 186 -13.18 4.87 -6.75
N SER A 187 -12.53 5.97 -7.14
CA SER A 187 -12.52 7.22 -6.39
C SER A 187 -12.81 8.37 -7.34
N TYR A 188 -13.72 9.22 -6.94
CA TYR A 188 -14.06 10.43 -7.67
C TYR A 188 -14.23 11.59 -6.71
N ALA A 189 -13.55 12.71 -6.96
CA ALA A 189 -13.72 13.93 -6.19
C ALA A 189 -13.80 15.12 -7.14
N ARG A 190 -14.86 15.93 -7.03
CA ARG A 190 -15.05 17.12 -7.88
C ARG A 190 -14.13 18.26 -7.51
N GLY A 191 -13.77 18.36 -6.23
CA GLY A 191 -12.96 19.43 -5.68
C GLY A 191 -13.79 20.62 -5.21
N TYR A 192 -13.25 21.33 -4.23
CA TYR A 192 -13.87 22.50 -3.62
C TYR A 192 -13.48 23.80 -4.33
N TYR A 193 -12.31 23.84 -4.95
CA TYR A 193 -11.83 24.96 -5.74
C TYR A 193 -12.06 24.73 -7.24
N ALA A 194 -12.14 25.82 -8.00
CA ALA A 194 -12.36 25.73 -9.44
C ALA A 194 -11.29 24.87 -10.15
N ASN A 195 -11.68 24.21 -11.24
CA ASN A 195 -10.81 23.40 -12.10
C ASN A 195 -10.04 22.28 -11.39
N GLN A 196 -10.56 21.77 -10.28
CA GLN A 196 -9.96 20.73 -9.46
C GLN A 196 -10.86 19.50 -9.45
N SER A 197 -10.40 18.39 -10.00
CA SER A 197 -11.14 17.13 -9.92
C SER A 197 -10.19 15.94 -10.02
N THR A 198 -10.58 14.84 -9.39
CA THR A 198 -9.86 13.57 -9.48
C THR A 198 -10.81 12.46 -9.89
N SER A 199 -10.33 11.51 -10.67
CA SER A 199 -11.08 10.31 -11.08
C SER A 199 -10.10 9.16 -11.23
N HIS A 200 -10.17 8.21 -10.31
CA HIS A 200 -9.30 7.05 -10.29
C HIS A 200 -10.12 5.77 -10.36
N PHE A 201 -9.65 4.84 -11.16
CA PHE A 201 -10.15 3.49 -11.22
C PHE A 201 -8.99 2.53 -11.10
N GLY A 202 -9.08 1.57 -10.19
CA GLY A 202 -8.11 0.52 -9.98
C GLY A 202 -8.80 -0.84 -9.90
N THR A 203 -8.21 -1.86 -10.49
CA THR A 203 -8.62 -3.24 -10.26
C THR A 203 -7.40 -4.13 -10.16
N THR A 204 -7.44 -5.05 -9.22
CA THR A 204 -6.38 -6.03 -8.97
C THR A 204 -7.00 -7.41 -8.89
N LEU A 205 -6.57 -8.31 -9.74
CA LEU A 205 -6.83 -9.73 -9.66
C LEU A 205 -5.64 -10.42 -9.00
N TYR A 206 -5.88 -11.33 -8.09
CA TYR A 206 -4.79 -12.04 -7.44
C TYR A 206 -5.09 -13.52 -7.25
N SER A 207 -4.03 -14.31 -7.14
CA SER A 207 -4.12 -15.70 -6.72
C SER A 207 -2.94 -16.09 -5.85
N SER A 208 -3.16 -17.08 -4.98
CA SER A 208 -2.13 -17.65 -4.14
C SER A 208 -2.28 -19.16 -4.07
N TYR A 209 -1.17 -19.88 -4.27
CA TYR A 209 -1.09 -21.32 -4.07
C TYR A 209 -0.12 -21.66 -2.94
N ASN A 210 -0.59 -22.31 -1.91
CA ASN A 210 0.17 -22.68 -0.71
C ASN A 210 0.23 -24.20 -0.55
N GLY A 211 1.13 -24.85 -1.28
CA GLY A 211 1.44 -26.26 -1.15
C GLY A 211 2.65 -26.51 -0.25
N ASP A 212 2.95 -27.77 0.05
CA ASP A 212 4.06 -28.16 0.92
C ASP A 212 5.42 -27.87 0.25
N ARG A 213 5.55 -28.22 -1.03
CA ARG A 213 6.76 -28.04 -1.82
C ARG A 213 6.74 -26.82 -2.73
N TYR A 214 5.57 -26.46 -3.21
CA TYR A 214 5.40 -25.36 -4.15
C TYR A 214 4.49 -24.28 -3.56
N LYS A 215 4.93 -23.01 -3.68
CA LYS A 215 4.16 -21.83 -3.32
C LYS A 215 4.20 -20.84 -4.47
N MET A 216 3.11 -20.15 -4.70
CA MET A 216 2.99 -19.14 -5.76
C MET A 216 2.09 -18.00 -5.29
N HIS A 217 2.44 -16.79 -5.66
CA HIS A 217 1.59 -15.61 -5.55
C HIS A 217 1.63 -14.87 -6.89
N SER A 218 0.46 -14.52 -7.39
CA SER A 218 0.35 -13.68 -8.59
C SER A 218 -0.62 -12.54 -8.36
N MET A 219 -0.36 -11.43 -9.02
CA MET A 219 -1.17 -10.22 -8.98
C MET A 219 -1.16 -9.58 -10.37
N PHE A 220 -2.33 -9.18 -10.84
CA PHE A 220 -2.49 -8.43 -12.07
C PHE A 220 -3.34 -7.20 -11.77
N SER A 221 -2.78 -6.02 -11.99
CA SER A 221 -3.43 -4.76 -11.66
C SER A 221 -3.50 -3.83 -12.85
N ILE A 222 -4.61 -3.13 -12.97
CA ILE A 222 -4.84 -2.05 -13.94
C ILE A 222 -5.28 -0.82 -13.17
N TYR A 223 -4.63 0.31 -13.43
CA TYR A 223 -4.98 1.60 -12.84
C TYR A 223 -5.16 2.63 -13.94
N HIS A 224 -6.24 3.38 -13.84
CA HIS A 224 -6.50 4.58 -14.61
C HIS A 224 -6.67 5.74 -13.65
N GLN A 225 -5.78 6.72 -13.71
CA GLN A 225 -5.76 7.85 -12.81
C GLN A 225 -5.84 9.14 -13.63
N LYS A 226 -6.77 10.01 -13.29
CA LYS A 226 -6.93 11.31 -13.94
C LYS A 226 -7.13 12.38 -12.87
N VAL A 227 -6.35 13.45 -12.97
CA VAL A 227 -6.41 14.61 -12.08
C VAL A 227 -6.47 15.87 -12.92
N ALA A 228 -7.46 16.72 -12.64
CA ALA A 228 -7.49 18.07 -13.19
C ALA A 228 -6.53 18.95 -12.39
N GLU A 229 -5.72 19.72 -13.11
CA GLU A 229 -4.69 20.56 -12.57
C GLU A 229 -5.12 22.02 -12.64
N ASN A 230 -5.38 22.64 -11.48
CA ASN A 230 -5.78 24.05 -11.42
C ASN A 230 -4.61 25.02 -11.20
N GLY A 231 -3.38 24.53 -10.98
CA GLY A 231 -2.21 25.38 -10.78
C GLY A 231 -2.21 26.22 -9.50
N GLY A 232 -3.13 25.93 -8.56
CA GLY A 232 -3.36 26.73 -7.37
C GLY A 232 -4.27 27.93 -7.60
N ILE A 233 -4.57 28.66 -6.52
CA ILE A 233 -5.35 29.91 -6.59
C ILE A 233 -4.47 31.08 -7.02
N THR A 234 -5.04 32.05 -7.74
CA THR A 234 -4.26 33.18 -8.28
C THR A 234 -3.76 34.16 -7.21
N ASN A 235 -4.44 34.21 -6.07
CA ASN A 235 -4.05 35.09 -4.96
C ASN A 235 -4.44 34.47 -3.61
N ASP A 236 -3.47 34.23 -2.75
CA ASP A 236 -3.66 33.61 -1.43
C ASP A 236 -4.57 34.44 -0.50
N LYS A 237 -4.73 35.74 -0.76
CA LYS A 237 -5.61 36.62 0.02
C LYS A 237 -7.08 36.23 -0.08
N TYR A 238 -7.50 35.54 -1.13
CA TYR A 238 -8.88 35.02 -1.20
C TYR A 238 -9.21 34.10 -0.01
N VAL A 239 -8.20 33.42 0.51
CA VAL A 239 -8.33 32.54 1.67
C VAL A 239 -7.86 33.20 2.95
N THR A 240 -6.66 33.84 2.93
CA THR A 240 -6.02 34.38 4.15
C THR A 240 -6.62 35.68 4.65
N ASN A 241 -7.15 36.51 3.74
CA ASN A 241 -7.70 37.83 4.03
C ASN A 241 -8.86 38.19 3.06
N PRO A 242 -9.94 37.35 3.02
CA PRO A 242 -11.04 37.56 2.07
C PRO A 242 -11.74 38.93 2.23
N GLU A 243 -11.70 39.52 3.41
CA GLU A 243 -12.21 40.85 3.68
C GLU A 243 -11.46 42.00 2.96
N SER A 244 -10.35 41.69 2.29
CA SER A 244 -9.62 42.68 1.47
C SER A 244 -10.21 42.85 0.06
N PHE A 245 -11.21 42.05 -0.29
CA PHE A 245 -11.91 42.12 -1.57
C PHE A 245 -13.31 42.72 -1.37
N ASP A 246 -13.78 43.48 -2.36
CA ASP A 246 -15.14 44.06 -2.32
C ASP A 246 -16.25 43.00 -2.40
N ASP A 247 -16.00 41.90 -3.14
CA ASP A 247 -16.87 40.74 -3.24
C ASP A 247 -16.37 39.58 -2.39
N GLN A 248 -17.31 38.81 -1.79
CA GLN A 248 -16.99 37.55 -1.13
C GLN A 248 -17.13 36.40 -2.13
N PHE A 249 -16.07 35.64 -2.31
CA PHE A 249 -16.03 34.48 -3.21
C PHE A 249 -16.30 33.19 -2.42
N ALA A 250 -17.19 32.35 -2.93
CA ALA A 250 -17.25 30.96 -2.49
C ALA A 250 -15.99 30.22 -2.95
N GLU A 251 -15.63 29.11 -2.30
CA GLU A 251 -14.39 28.34 -2.62
C GLU A 251 -14.30 27.98 -4.11
N ASN A 252 -15.42 27.58 -4.71
CA ASN A 252 -15.51 27.22 -6.13
C ASN A 252 -15.52 28.40 -7.12
N GLU A 253 -15.63 29.62 -6.62
CA GLU A 253 -15.59 30.86 -7.40
C GLU A 253 -14.21 31.53 -7.38
N ILE A 254 -13.33 31.10 -6.47
CA ILE A 254 -11.96 31.63 -6.37
C ILE A 254 -11.21 31.32 -7.66
N PRO A 255 -10.62 32.36 -8.32
CA PRO A 255 -9.87 32.17 -9.54
C PRO A 255 -8.65 31.28 -9.37
N THR A 256 -8.43 30.37 -10.31
CA THR A 256 -7.30 29.45 -10.36
C THR A 256 -6.40 29.72 -11.56
N VAL A 257 -5.13 29.38 -11.43
CA VAL A 257 -4.10 29.70 -12.43
C VAL A 257 -4.31 28.92 -13.73
N LEU A 258 -4.62 27.64 -13.65
CA LEU A 258 -4.80 26.76 -14.81
C LEU A 258 -6.26 26.36 -14.97
N GLN A 259 -6.68 26.27 -16.24
CA GLN A 259 -8.01 25.81 -16.63
C GLN A 259 -7.87 24.74 -17.72
N ARG A 260 -8.72 23.71 -17.68
CA ARG A 260 -8.75 22.63 -18.68
C ARG A 260 -7.38 21.91 -18.87
N ASN A 261 -6.67 21.71 -17.77
CA ASN A 261 -5.41 20.97 -17.73
C ASN A 261 -5.59 19.67 -16.93
N TRP A 262 -4.96 18.57 -17.37
CA TRP A 262 -5.05 17.27 -16.73
C TRP A 262 -3.75 16.50 -16.77
N ASN A 263 -3.47 15.79 -15.67
CA ASN A 263 -2.56 14.65 -15.64
C ASN A 263 -3.38 13.36 -15.71
N ARG A 264 -2.95 12.45 -16.57
CA ARG A 264 -3.53 11.11 -16.68
C ARG A 264 -2.42 10.07 -16.64
N ASN A 265 -2.59 9.04 -15.81
CA ASN A 265 -1.71 7.88 -15.74
C ASN A 265 -2.52 6.61 -16.03
N ASP A 266 -2.07 5.82 -17.01
CA ASP A 266 -2.61 4.50 -17.34
C ASP A 266 -1.53 3.47 -17.04
N ASN A 267 -1.76 2.61 -16.05
CA ASN A 267 -0.75 1.72 -15.51
C ASN A 267 -1.25 0.28 -15.54
N LEU A 268 -0.38 -0.62 -15.98
CA LEU A 268 -0.59 -2.06 -15.93
C LEU A 268 0.58 -2.69 -15.20
N HIS A 269 0.27 -3.56 -14.24
CA HIS A 269 1.25 -4.26 -13.44
C HIS A 269 0.91 -5.74 -13.38
N PHE A 270 1.87 -6.60 -13.70
CA PHE A 270 1.79 -8.03 -13.50
C PHE A 270 2.95 -8.49 -12.63
N PHE A 271 2.60 -9.15 -11.55
CA PHE A 271 3.55 -9.68 -10.59
C PHE A 271 3.32 -11.19 -10.42
N LEU A 272 4.40 -11.95 -10.44
CA LEU A 272 4.39 -13.39 -10.19
C LEU A 272 5.64 -13.75 -9.38
N THR A 273 5.45 -14.35 -8.22
CA THR A 273 6.53 -14.99 -7.48
C THR A 273 6.17 -16.42 -7.20
N HIS A 274 7.11 -17.33 -7.42
CA HIS A 274 6.90 -18.73 -7.12
C HIS A 274 8.18 -19.39 -6.60
N ARG A 275 7.97 -20.38 -5.74
CA ARG A 275 9.03 -21.07 -5.01
C ARG A 275 8.79 -22.56 -5.06
N TYR A 276 9.83 -23.30 -5.39
CA TYR A 276 9.86 -24.74 -5.22
C TYR A 276 10.87 -25.12 -4.13
N SER A 277 10.42 -25.86 -3.12
CA SER A 277 11.23 -26.22 -1.95
C SER A 277 11.60 -27.71 -1.98
N PHE A 278 12.86 -28.00 -1.73
CA PHE A 278 13.42 -29.33 -1.52
C PHE A 278 13.58 -29.56 -0.02
N GLY A 279 13.23 -30.75 0.45
CA GLY A 279 13.29 -31.07 1.86
C GLY A 279 12.83 -32.50 2.13
N PHE A 280 12.50 -32.80 3.37
CA PHE A 280 12.13 -34.11 3.83
C PHE A 280 10.88 -34.07 4.72
N TYR A 281 10.21 -35.19 4.88
CA TYR A 281 9.11 -35.31 5.81
C TYR A 281 9.61 -35.76 7.18
N ARG A 282 9.16 -35.08 8.22
CA ARG A 282 9.44 -35.38 9.62
C ARG A 282 8.14 -35.74 10.33
N ASN A 283 8.17 -36.74 11.17
CA ASN A 283 7.05 -37.05 12.05
C ASN A 283 7.06 -36.07 13.24
N VAL A 284 5.97 -35.35 13.42
CA VAL A 284 5.79 -34.37 14.51
C VAL A 284 4.56 -34.77 15.29
N ARG A 285 4.60 -34.67 16.63
CA ARG A 285 3.43 -34.93 17.48
C ARG A 285 2.35 -33.89 17.19
N MET A 286 1.14 -34.36 16.98
CA MET A 286 -0.03 -33.49 16.80
C MET A 286 -0.30 -32.69 18.07
N THR A 287 -0.88 -31.50 17.92
CA THR A 287 -1.42 -30.75 19.05
C THR A 287 -2.70 -31.42 19.56
N ASP A 288 -3.07 -31.16 20.81
CA ASP A 288 -4.30 -31.72 21.42
C ASP A 288 -5.55 -31.30 20.62
N GLU A 289 -5.56 -30.14 20.00
CA GLU A 289 -6.64 -29.68 19.13
C GLU A 289 -6.70 -30.46 17.82
N GLU A 290 -5.53 -30.73 17.20
CA GLU A 290 -5.43 -31.57 16.00
C GLU A 290 -5.89 -33.01 16.26
N ILE A 291 -5.54 -33.55 17.42
CA ILE A 291 -5.96 -34.88 17.85
C ILE A 291 -7.50 -34.94 18.02
N LYS A 292 -8.09 -33.92 18.68
CA LYS A 292 -9.54 -33.80 18.83
C LYS A 292 -10.26 -33.70 17.50
N ALA A 293 -9.75 -32.85 16.60
CA ALA A 293 -10.32 -32.68 15.28
C ALA A 293 -10.24 -33.96 14.43
N ARG A 294 -9.10 -34.68 14.51
CA ARG A 294 -8.93 -35.96 13.83
C ARG A 294 -9.89 -37.02 14.37
N LYS A 295 -10.08 -37.09 15.71
CA LYS A 295 -11.06 -37.96 16.34
C LYS A 295 -12.48 -37.71 15.83
N PHE A 296 -12.89 -36.44 15.86
CA PHE A 296 -14.20 -36.02 15.36
C PHE A 296 -14.42 -36.40 13.89
N ALA A 297 -13.41 -36.14 13.03
CA ALA A 297 -13.50 -36.50 11.60
C ALA A 297 -13.58 -38.00 11.35
N VAL A 298 -12.90 -38.81 12.16
CA VAL A 298 -12.98 -40.30 12.09
C VAL A 298 -14.31 -40.77 12.59
N GLU A 299 -14.81 -40.26 13.71
CA GLU A 299 -16.13 -40.58 14.26
C GLU A 299 -17.26 -40.24 13.28
N ALA A 300 -17.20 -39.07 12.65
CA ALA A 300 -18.16 -38.65 11.62
C ALA A 300 -18.16 -39.58 10.39
N LYS A 301 -16.96 -40.06 9.98
CA LYS A 301 -16.88 -41.08 8.90
C LYS A 301 -17.51 -42.42 9.31
N ILE A 302 -17.22 -42.90 10.52
CA ILE A 302 -17.80 -44.13 11.05
C ILE A 302 -19.34 -44.04 11.07
N ASP A 303 -19.87 -42.88 11.53
CA ASP A 303 -21.31 -42.66 11.56
C ASP A 303 -21.93 -42.59 10.16
N SER A 304 -21.22 -41.98 9.20
CA SER A 304 -21.69 -41.91 7.81
C SER A 304 -21.75 -43.28 7.14
N GLU A 305 -20.75 -44.14 7.39
CA GLU A 305 -20.72 -45.49 6.85
C GLU A 305 -21.78 -46.40 7.51
N LYS A 306 -21.98 -46.28 8.82
CA LYS A 306 -23.08 -46.97 9.51
C LYS A 306 -24.43 -46.59 8.92
N ARG A 307 -24.70 -45.31 8.71
CA ARG A 307 -25.96 -44.85 8.08
C ARG A 307 -26.15 -45.37 6.66
N LYS A 308 -25.08 -45.49 5.87
CA LYS A 308 -25.16 -46.12 4.54
C LYS A 308 -25.56 -47.59 4.64
N GLN A 309 -24.91 -48.34 5.53
CA GLN A 309 -25.23 -49.75 5.76
C GLN A 309 -26.67 -49.95 6.26
N ASP A 310 -27.15 -49.10 7.16
CA ASP A 310 -28.51 -49.13 7.65
C ASP A 310 -29.53 -48.81 6.54
N ASN A 311 -29.20 -47.83 5.64
CA ASN A 311 -30.04 -47.52 4.50
C ASN A 311 -30.07 -48.64 3.46
N GLU A 312 -28.94 -49.31 3.19
CA GLU A 312 -28.87 -50.47 2.31
C GLU A 312 -29.66 -51.65 2.86
N LYS A 313 -29.58 -51.90 4.18
CA LYS A 313 -30.42 -52.90 4.86
C LYS A 313 -31.91 -52.60 4.70
N MET A 314 -32.35 -51.38 4.94
CA MET A 314 -33.74 -50.98 4.77
C MET A 314 -34.21 -51.07 3.31
N GLN A 315 -33.34 -50.84 2.32
CA GLN A 315 -33.69 -51.05 0.91
C GLN A 315 -33.85 -52.51 0.56
N LEU A 316 -32.97 -53.40 1.02
CA LEU A 316 -33.04 -54.83 0.80
C LEU A 316 -34.29 -55.42 1.48
N GLU A 317 -34.64 -54.98 2.69
CA GLU A 317 -35.87 -55.35 3.38
C GLU A 317 -37.14 -54.93 2.61
N ARG A 318 -37.14 -53.76 1.98
CA ARG A 318 -38.24 -53.25 1.13
C ARG A 318 -38.37 -54.03 -0.18
N GLU A 319 -37.28 -54.55 -0.73
CA GLU A 319 -37.27 -55.35 -1.95
C GLU A 319 -37.61 -56.82 -1.74
N GLY A 320 -37.92 -57.28 -0.49
CA GLY A 320 -38.30 -58.60 -0.18
C GLY A 320 -37.27 -59.71 -0.47
N LYS A 321 -36.00 -59.32 -0.55
CA LYS A 321 -34.85 -60.20 -0.79
C LYS A 321 -34.33 -60.71 0.56
N ASN A 322 -34.34 -62.02 0.73
CA ASN A 322 -33.84 -62.70 1.94
C ASN A 322 -32.36 -62.33 2.16
N MET A 323 -32.06 -61.95 3.38
CA MET A 323 -30.73 -61.38 3.81
C MET A 323 -29.63 -62.45 3.87
N GLU A 324 -29.97 -63.73 3.81
CA GLU A 324 -29.01 -64.83 4.05
C GLU A 324 -28.14 -65.23 2.86
N GLU A 325 -28.46 -64.80 1.65
CA GLU A 325 -27.72 -65.21 0.44
C GLU A 325 -26.78 -64.19 -0.17
N LYS A 326 -26.64 -62.96 0.38
CA LYS A 326 -25.83 -61.92 -0.23
C LYS A 326 -24.97 -61.04 0.71
N ILE A 327 -24.80 -61.45 1.96
CA ILE A 327 -23.73 -60.91 2.77
C ILE A 327 -22.51 -61.80 2.50
N ASP A 328 -21.83 -61.46 1.39
CA ASP A 328 -20.51 -62.01 1.13
C ASP A 328 -19.64 -61.80 2.38
N MET A 329 -19.00 -62.85 2.85
CA MET A 329 -18.02 -62.82 3.96
C MET A 329 -16.95 -61.75 3.69
N ASP A 330 -16.73 -61.37 2.44
CA ASP A 330 -15.89 -60.25 2.02
C ASP A 330 -16.41 -58.84 2.45
N GLY A 331 -17.73 -58.65 2.50
CA GLY A 331 -18.31 -57.36 2.94
C GLY A 331 -18.16 -57.12 4.45
N GLN A 332 -18.31 -58.17 5.26
CA GLN A 332 -18.09 -58.10 6.71
C GLN A 332 -16.59 -58.00 7.05
N ALA A 333 -15.75 -58.73 6.33
CA ALA A 333 -14.30 -58.66 6.48
C ALA A 333 -13.77 -57.27 6.06
N ASN A 334 -14.30 -56.65 5.00
CA ASN A 334 -13.97 -55.31 4.57
C ASN A 334 -14.42 -54.24 5.58
N ALA A 335 -15.62 -54.36 6.16
CA ALA A 335 -16.10 -53.44 7.18
C ALA A 335 -15.29 -53.52 8.48
N ALA A 336 -14.95 -54.75 8.92
CA ALA A 336 -14.12 -54.95 10.11
C ALA A 336 -12.68 -54.42 9.89
N SER A 337 -12.09 -54.71 8.72
CA SER A 337 -10.75 -54.19 8.38
C SER A 337 -10.71 -52.66 8.24
N MET A 338 -11.83 -52.08 7.80
CA MET A 338 -11.98 -50.61 7.74
C MET A 338 -12.11 -49.99 9.14
N LEU A 339 -12.85 -50.63 10.05
CA LEU A 339 -12.95 -50.18 11.44
C LEU A 339 -11.61 -50.30 12.17
N ASP A 340 -10.87 -51.38 11.99
CA ASP A 340 -9.53 -51.58 12.55
C ASP A 340 -8.54 -50.55 11.98
N SER A 341 -8.61 -50.23 10.67
CA SER A 341 -7.80 -49.19 10.05
C SER A 341 -8.14 -47.83 10.58
N LEU A 342 -9.40 -47.53 10.86
CA LEU A 342 -9.83 -46.24 11.45
C LEU A 342 -9.41 -46.12 12.92
N GLN A 343 -9.43 -47.22 13.69
CA GLN A 343 -8.91 -47.24 15.07
C GLN A 343 -7.40 -47.08 15.12
N ALA A 344 -6.65 -47.71 14.20
CA ALA A 344 -5.22 -47.50 14.06
C ALA A 344 -4.86 -46.01 13.71
N VAL A 345 -5.68 -45.37 12.89
CA VAL A 345 -5.56 -43.94 12.59
C VAL A 345 -5.81 -43.07 13.83
N LEU A 346 -6.70 -43.48 14.74
CA LEU A 346 -6.96 -42.76 16.02
C LEU A 346 -5.81 -42.92 17.03
N ALA A 347 -5.10 -44.03 17.00
CA ALA A 347 -3.94 -44.29 17.89
C ALA A 347 -2.68 -43.54 17.47
N ASP A 348 -2.59 -43.17 16.18
CA ASP A 348 -1.44 -42.45 15.64
C ASP A 348 -1.52 -40.95 15.98
N THR A 349 -0.73 -40.51 16.93
CA THR A 349 -0.62 -39.08 17.36
C THR A 349 0.43 -38.28 16.57
N LEU A 350 1.04 -38.90 15.55
CA LEU A 350 2.06 -38.27 14.72
C LEU A 350 1.49 -37.81 13.39
N LYS A 351 1.90 -36.63 12.94
CA LYS A 351 1.65 -36.15 11.59
C LYS A 351 2.96 -36.02 10.82
N LYS A 352 2.91 -36.28 9.53
CA LYS A 352 4.01 -36.01 8.62
C LYS A 352 3.99 -34.52 8.26
N GLU A 353 5.01 -33.79 8.67
CA GLU A 353 5.23 -32.38 8.33
C GLU A 353 6.39 -32.28 7.35
N TYR A 354 6.18 -31.53 6.25
CA TYR A 354 7.23 -31.26 5.29
C TYR A 354 8.19 -30.19 5.84
N VAL A 355 9.47 -30.49 5.95
CA VAL A 355 10.51 -29.57 6.39
C VAL A 355 11.33 -29.17 5.17
N PRO A 356 11.16 -27.95 4.66
CA PRO A 356 11.95 -27.46 3.55
C PRO A 356 13.38 -27.12 4.02
N VAL A 357 14.37 -27.47 3.21
CA VAL A 357 15.80 -27.22 3.46
C VAL A 357 16.32 -26.15 2.51
N THR A 358 16.07 -26.34 1.22
CA THR A 358 16.52 -25.45 0.15
C THR A 358 15.35 -25.12 -0.73
N SER A 359 15.34 -23.93 -1.32
CA SER A 359 14.32 -23.50 -2.27
C SER A 359 14.96 -22.82 -3.47
N VAL A 360 14.36 -23.03 -4.64
CA VAL A 360 14.57 -22.19 -5.81
C VAL A 360 13.38 -21.25 -5.94
N ILE A 361 13.65 -19.97 -6.11
CA ILE A 361 12.67 -18.90 -6.17
C ILE A 361 12.84 -18.19 -7.50
N HIS A 362 11.72 -17.90 -8.16
CA HIS A 362 11.69 -17.01 -9.31
C HIS A 362 10.60 -15.96 -9.11
N THR A 363 10.94 -14.70 -9.37
CA THR A 363 10.02 -13.56 -9.31
C THR A 363 10.08 -12.80 -10.62
N LEU A 364 8.93 -12.61 -11.22
CA LEU A 364 8.70 -11.79 -12.42
C LEU A 364 7.85 -10.58 -12.03
N ASP A 365 8.35 -9.39 -12.31
CA ASP A 365 7.67 -8.11 -12.09
C ASP A 365 7.65 -7.35 -13.42
N LEU A 366 6.46 -7.20 -14.00
CA LEU A 366 6.21 -6.52 -15.26
C LEU A 366 5.38 -5.28 -15.01
N SER A 367 5.87 -4.13 -15.46
CA SER A 367 5.15 -2.86 -15.32
C SER A 367 5.13 -2.12 -16.66
N ARG A 368 3.98 -1.60 -17.01
CA ARG A 368 3.80 -0.70 -18.14
C ARG A 368 3.05 0.53 -17.68
N TYR A 369 3.67 1.68 -17.84
CA TYR A 369 3.13 2.97 -17.43
C TYR A 369 3.00 3.86 -18.65
N THR A 370 1.93 4.67 -18.69
CA THR A 370 1.75 5.74 -19.68
C THR A 370 1.23 6.95 -18.94
N ARG A 371 1.97 8.04 -19.01
CA ARG A 371 1.52 9.33 -18.50
C ARG A 371 1.25 10.28 -19.66
N ILE A 372 0.20 11.07 -19.55
CA ILE A 372 -0.15 12.16 -20.47
C ILE A 372 -0.42 13.40 -19.64
N TYR A 373 0.32 14.48 -19.90
CA TYR A 373 -0.07 15.82 -19.49
C TYR A 373 -0.73 16.52 -20.66
N GLN A 374 -1.97 16.93 -20.46
CA GLN A 374 -2.78 17.56 -21.49
C GLN A 374 -3.30 18.89 -20.99
N ALA A 375 -3.04 19.94 -21.75
CA ALA A 375 -3.58 21.26 -21.51
C ALA A 375 -4.20 21.79 -22.80
N TYR A 376 -5.40 22.32 -22.71
CA TYR A 376 -6.03 23.02 -23.84
C TYR A 376 -5.82 24.51 -23.77
N ASP A 377 -5.73 25.06 -22.57
CA ASP A 377 -5.52 26.47 -22.33
C ASP A 377 -4.41 26.63 -21.30
N SER A 378 -3.47 27.52 -21.56
CA SER A 378 -2.44 27.98 -20.60
C SER A 378 -2.43 29.50 -20.61
N PRO A 379 -2.28 30.15 -19.45
CA PRO A 379 -2.13 31.60 -19.41
C PRO A 379 -0.91 32.06 -20.24
N ALA A 380 -0.99 33.19 -20.88
CA ALA A 380 0.12 33.78 -21.57
C ALA A 380 1.30 33.92 -20.61
N GLU A 381 2.51 33.66 -21.09
CA GLU A 381 3.75 33.76 -20.30
C GLU A 381 3.80 32.83 -19.05
N TYR A 382 2.91 31.84 -18.95
CA TYR A 382 2.93 30.89 -17.82
C TYR A 382 4.24 30.10 -17.77
N TYR A 383 4.69 29.57 -18.90
CA TYR A 383 5.97 28.87 -19.04
C TYR A 383 7.08 29.79 -19.53
N ALA A 384 8.26 29.68 -18.92
CA ALA A 384 9.43 30.44 -19.36
C ALA A 384 9.99 29.98 -20.70
N ASN A 385 9.87 28.73 -21.04
CA ASN A 385 10.48 28.11 -22.22
C ASN A 385 9.46 27.34 -23.05
N THR A 386 9.69 27.31 -24.37
CA THR A 386 8.98 26.42 -25.31
C THR A 386 10.03 25.78 -26.19
N TYR A 387 10.15 24.47 -26.16
CA TYR A 387 11.18 23.71 -26.87
C TYR A 387 10.72 23.27 -28.25
N TYR A 388 9.41 23.07 -28.44
CA TYR A 388 8.82 22.73 -29.74
C TYR A 388 7.37 23.18 -29.83
N ASP A 389 6.94 23.50 -31.05
CA ASP A 389 5.55 23.62 -31.42
C ASP A 389 5.06 22.30 -31.99
N MET A 390 3.74 22.05 -31.89
CA MET A 390 3.18 20.82 -32.44
C MET A 390 3.19 20.88 -33.97
N ASN A 391 3.68 19.81 -34.61
CA ASN A 391 3.71 19.71 -36.05
C ASN A 391 2.33 19.37 -36.66
N ALA A 392 2.24 19.39 -38.01
CA ALA A 392 1.00 19.21 -38.75
C ALA A 392 0.31 17.83 -38.54
N ASP A 393 1.06 16.82 -38.13
CA ASP A 393 0.58 15.45 -37.92
C ASP A 393 -0.03 15.24 -36.53
N ASN A 394 0.08 16.21 -35.66
CA ASN A 394 -0.47 16.18 -34.32
C ASN A 394 -1.78 16.97 -34.25
N ALA A 395 -2.80 16.40 -33.59
CA ALA A 395 -4.13 17.00 -33.48
C ALA A 395 -4.17 18.31 -32.66
N TYR A 396 -3.10 18.60 -31.91
CA TYR A 396 -3.00 19.76 -31.01
C TYR A 396 -2.06 20.80 -31.60
N ARG A 397 -2.49 22.02 -31.74
CA ARG A 397 -1.73 23.14 -32.32
C ARG A 397 -1.80 24.38 -31.40
N GLY A 398 -0.84 25.26 -31.52
CA GLY A 398 -0.76 26.49 -30.76
C GLY A 398 -0.41 26.26 -29.29
N ASP A 399 -1.13 26.89 -28.37
CA ASP A 399 -0.84 26.84 -26.94
C ASP A 399 -1.22 25.51 -26.27
N SER A 400 -1.88 24.61 -26.97
CA SER A 400 -2.24 23.29 -26.46
C SER A 400 -1.01 22.42 -26.18
N ILE A 401 -1.07 21.62 -25.10
CA ILE A 401 -0.01 20.71 -24.69
C ILE A 401 -0.57 19.29 -24.71
N TYR A 402 0.25 18.35 -25.23
CA TYR A 402 -0.03 16.92 -25.19
C TYR A 402 1.29 16.15 -25.04
N ASP A 403 1.82 16.17 -23.81
CA ASP A 403 3.09 15.52 -23.49
C ASP A 403 2.83 14.08 -23.03
N GLN A 404 3.32 13.11 -23.81
CA GLN A 404 3.18 11.71 -23.47
C GLN A 404 4.53 11.09 -23.13
N THR A 405 4.58 10.41 -21.99
CA THR A 405 5.73 9.59 -21.58
C THR A 405 5.27 8.16 -21.33
N LYS A 406 6.07 7.17 -21.76
CA LYS A 406 5.80 5.75 -21.52
C LYS A 406 7.00 5.09 -20.86
N HIS A 407 6.72 4.13 -20.01
CA HIS A 407 7.74 3.29 -19.40
C HIS A 407 7.29 1.83 -19.41
N PHE A 408 8.20 0.95 -19.79
CA PHE A 408 8.05 -0.49 -19.64
C PHE A 408 9.22 -1.02 -18.83
N SER A 409 8.93 -1.83 -17.82
CA SER A 409 9.93 -2.52 -17.03
C SER A 409 9.60 -4.00 -16.93
N MET A 410 10.59 -4.85 -17.16
CA MET A 410 10.55 -6.28 -16.93
C MET A 410 11.70 -6.68 -16.03
N LYS A 411 11.39 -7.15 -14.83
CA LYS A 411 12.37 -7.54 -13.83
C LYS A 411 12.21 -9.02 -13.50
N ASN A 412 13.28 -9.79 -13.73
CA ASN A 412 13.35 -11.21 -13.43
C ASN A 412 14.38 -11.44 -12.33
N THR A 413 13.96 -12.01 -11.22
CA THR A 413 14.84 -12.37 -10.09
C THR A 413 14.81 -13.88 -9.91
N VAL A 414 15.98 -14.49 -9.92
CA VAL A 414 16.17 -15.92 -9.59
C VAL A 414 16.99 -16.00 -8.31
N ALA A 415 16.55 -16.79 -7.35
CA ALA A 415 17.25 -16.97 -6.10
C ALA A 415 17.30 -18.44 -5.66
N ILE A 416 18.39 -18.79 -4.98
CA ILE A 416 18.55 -20.04 -4.24
C ILE A 416 18.57 -19.68 -2.77
N ALA A 417 17.72 -20.32 -1.99
CA ALA A 417 17.59 -20.08 -0.56
C ALA A 417 17.88 -21.36 0.23
N MET A 418 18.73 -21.25 1.23
CA MET A 418 18.84 -22.20 2.33
C MET A 418 17.98 -21.67 3.48
N LEU A 419 17.01 -22.45 3.93
CA LEU A 419 16.04 -22.01 4.92
C LEU A 419 16.56 -22.22 6.34
N GLU A 420 16.16 -21.35 7.27
CA GLU A 420 16.52 -21.52 8.69
C GLU A 420 15.68 -22.61 9.35
N GLY A 421 16.22 -23.26 10.39
CA GLY A 421 15.45 -24.12 11.30
C GLY A 421 15.20 -25.55 10.83
N PHE A 422 15.68 -25.95 9.66
CA PHE A 422 15.58 -27.35 9.23
C PHE A 422 16.45 -28.29 10.07
N ASN A 423 17.50 -27.75 10.69
CA ASN A 423 18.43 -28.44 11.58
C ASN A 423 18.82 -27.51 12.75
N LYS A 424 19.26 -28.08 13.87
CA LYS A 424 19.78 -27.34 15.05
C LYS A 424 20.94 -26.40 14.72
N TRP A 425 21.71 -26.68 13.67
CA TRP A 425 22.83 -25.88 13.18
C TRP A 425 22.42 -24.73 12.26
N ALA A 426 21.31 -24.86 11.52
CA ALA A 426 20.80 -23.86 10.59
C ALA A 426 20.03 -22.77 11.35
N LYS A 427 20.79 -21.95 12.10
CA LYS A 427 20.20 -20.85 12.92
C LYS A 427 19.85 -19.61 12.12
N ALA A 428 20.20 -19.54 10.85
CA ALA A 428 19.90 -18.44 9.93
C ALA A 428 19.62 -18.99 8.53
N GLY A 429 18.78 -18.31 7.78
CA GLY A 429 18.54 -18.54 6.37
C GLY A 429 19.50 -17.71 5.52
N LEU A 430 19.98 -18.28 4.42
CA LEU A 430 20.83 -17.62 3.44
C LEU A 430 20.16 -17.67 2.07
N LYS A 431 20.11 -16.53 1.37
CA LYS A 431 19.68 -16.46 -0.02
C LYS A 431 20.77 -15.82 -0.86
N VAL A 432 20.93 -16.34 -2.06
CA VAL A 432 21.76 -15.72 -3.11
C VAL A 432 20.88 -15.57 -4.34
N PHE A 433 20.96 -14.43 -5.00
CA PHE A 433 20.09 -14.10 -6.11
C PHE A 433 20.82 -13.34 -7.21
N ALA A 434 20.25 -13.44 -8.40
CA ALA A 434 20.57 -12.61 -9.54
C ALA A 434 19.29 -12.01 -10.11
N THR A 435 19.36 -10.76 -10.54
CA THR A 435 18.23 -10.05 -11.14
C THR A 435 18.63 -9.49 -12.49
N HIS A 436 17.83 -9.75 -13.52
CA HIS A 436 17.91 -9.11 -14.82
C HIS A 436 16.74 -8.14 -14.96
N GLU A 437 17.01 -6.89 -15.31
CA GLU A 437 16.01 -5.84 -15.49
C GLU A 437 16.18 -5.20 -16.87
N LEU A 438 15.09 -5.21 -17.64
CA LEU A 438 14.93 -4.51 -18.89
C LEU A 438 14.03 -3.31 -18.67
N ARG A 439 14.49 -2.13 -19.04
CA ARG A 439 13.70 -0.88 -19.00
C ARG A 439 13.65 -0.26 -20.38
N ARG A 440 12.49 0.28 -20.71
CA ARG A 440 12.30 1.09 -21.91
C ARG A 440 11.54 2.34 -21.54
N PHE A 441 12.01 3.46 -22.06
CA PHE A 441 11.41 4.76 -21.87
C PHE A 441 11.09 5.36 -23.23
N ASP A 442 9.88 5.88 -23.41
CA ASP A 442 9.46 6.59 -24.61
C ASP A 442 9.04 8.00 -24.18
N MET A 443 9.60 9.05 -24.82
CA MET A 443 9.26 10.44 -24.59
C MET A 443 9.53 11.28 -25.85
N PRO A 444 9.02 12.53 -25.97
CA PRO A 444 9.30 13.40 -27.10
C PRO A 444 10.80 13.62 -27.32
N GLU A 445 11.21 13.63 -28.58
CA GLU A 445 12.59 13.91 -29.02
C GLU A 445 12.56 14.80 -30.25
N LEU A 446 13.46 15.77 -30.30
CA LEU A 446 13.64 16.65 -31.46
C LEU A 446 14.60 16.00 -32.45
N VAL A 447 14.14 15.82 -33.69
CA VAL A 447 14.90 15.18 -34.76
C VAL A 447 14.87 16.07 -36.00
N GLY A 448 16.03 16.36 -36.59
CA GLY A 448 16.16 17.17 -37.80
C GLY A 448 17.28 18.21 -37.71
N GLU A 449 17.42 19.03 -38.74
CA GLU A 449 18.36 20.19 -38.75
C GLU A 449 17.74 21.37 -38.01
N VAL A 450 18.59 22.19 -37.41
CA VAL A 450 18.18 23.42 -36.71
C VAL A 450 17.25 24.26 -37.58
N GLY A 451 16.04 24.55 -37.13
CA GLY A 451 15.00 25.26 -37.86
C GLY A 451 14.08 24.43 -38.74
N GLN A 452 14.30 23.09 -38.84
CA GLN A 452 13.40 22.10 -39.46
C GLN A 452 13.15 20.90 -38.57
N GLU A 453 13.23 21.09 -37.28
CA GLU A 453 13.08 20.05 -36.29
C GLU A 453 11.64 19.52 -36.25
N ARG A 454 11.53 18.20 -36.11
CA ARG A 454 10.24 17.49 -35.91
C ARG A 454 10.25 16.80 -34.57
N VAL A 455 9.12 16.79 -33.91
CA VAL A 455 8.94 16.05 -32.67
C VAL A 455 8.55 14.61 -33.00
N LEU A 456 9.38 13.67 -32.59
CA LEU A 456 9.09 12.23 -32.69
C LEU A 456 9.10 11.62 -31.29
N MET A 457 8.60 10.39 -31.19
CA MET A 457 8.67 9.61 -29.95
C MET A 457 10.02 8.86 -29.92
N GLY A 458 10.99 9.41 -29.20
CA GLY A 458 12.28 8.79 -28.91
C GLY A 458 12.14 7.56 -28.00
N LYS A 459 13.10 6.64 -28.06
CA LYS A 459 13.11 5.39 -27.33
C LYS A 459 14.46 5.12 -26.70
N TRP A 460 14.49 5.02 -25.38
CA TRP A 460 15.69 4.68 -24.61
C TRP A 460 15.51 3.30 -23.98
N ASN A 461 16.52 2.45 -24.12
CA ASN A 461 16.50 1.10 -23.57
C ASN A 461 17.69 0.91 -22.63
N GLU A 462 17.42 0.38 -21.45
CA GLU A 462 18.42 0.03 -20.45
C GLU A 462 18.33 -1.47 -20.11
N HIS A 463 19.48 -2.12 -20.00
CA HIS A 463 19.59 -3.51 -19.60
C HIS A 463 20.51 -3.61 -18.39
N ASN A 464 19.98 -4.05 -17.27
CA ASN A 464 20.73 -4.10 -16.02
C ASN A 464 20.75 -5.51 -15.45
N VAL A 465 21.91 -5.90 -14.89
CA VAL A 465 22.06 -7.16 -14.19
C VAL A 465 22.65 -6.87 -12.80
N SER A 466 21.95 -7.33 -11.77
CA SER A 466 22.44 -7.26 -10.38
C SER A 466 22.56 -8.65 -9.78
N VAL A 467 23.42 -8.75 -8.77
CA VAL A 467 23.59 -9.94 -7.92
C VAL A 467 23.58 -9.53 -6.46
N GLY A 468 23.15 -10.42 -5.60
CA GLY A 468 23.12 -10.11 -4.18
C GLY A 468 22.90 -11.32 -3.29
N GLY A 469 22.91 -11.03 -1.99
CA GLY A 469 22.68 -12.02 -0.95
C GLY A 469 21.87 -11.47 0.20
N GLN A 470 21.20 -12.36 0.91
CA GLN A 470 20.44 -12.03 2.12
C GLN A 470 20.73 -13.07 3.20
N LEU A 471 21.07 -12.61 4.38
CA LEU A 471 21.19 -13.40 5.60
C LEU A 471 20.07 -13.00 6.56
N ILE A 472 19.21 -13.94 6.90
CA ILE A 472 18.01 -13.66 7.70
C ILE A 472 17.87 -14.66 8.85
N LYS A 473 17.46 -14.14 10.01
CA LYS A 473 17.06 -14.95 11.16
C LYS A 473 15.72 -14.42 11.67
N THR A 474 14.70 -15.24 11.54
CA THR A 474 13.32 -14.91 11.97
C THR A 474 12.84 -15.80 13.12
N GLN A 475 13.51 -16.93 13.36
CA GLN A 475 13.17 -17.87 14.43
C GLN A 475 13.83 -17.50 15.76
N GLY A 476 13.13 -17.80 16.84
CA GLY A 476 13.56 -17.50 18.19
C GLY A 476 12.72 -16.41 18.84
N LYS A 477 12.99 -16.12 20.13
CA LYS A 477 12.22 -15.14 20.90
C LYS A 477 12.98 -13.83 21.13
N THR A 478 14.30 -13.88 21.08
CA THR A 478 15.16 -12.82 21.59
C THR A 478 15.73 -11.96 20.47
N LEU A 479 16.37 -12.56 19.47
CA LEU A 479 17.12 -11.85 18.44
C LEU A 479 16.65 -12.25 17.05
N HIS A 480 16.19 -11.28 16.28
CA HIS A 480 15.90 -11.37 14.85
C HIS A 480 16.82 -10.41 14.10
N TYR A 481 17.27 -10.79 12.93
CA TYR A 481 18.03 -9.89 12.06
C TYR A 481 17.84 -10.22 10.58
N ASN A 482 18.05 -9.21 9.75
CA ASN A 482 18.04 -9.30 8.30
C ASN A 482 19.19 -8.42 7.77
N LEU A 483 20.07 -9.01 6.98
CA LEU A 483 21.12 -8.31 6.26
C LEU A 483 21.00 -8.67 4.79
N ALA A 484 20.79 -7.70 3.93
CA ALA A 484 20.71 -7.87 2.48
C ALA A 484 21.71 -6.94 1.78
N ALA A 485 22.37 -7.45 0.76
CA ALA A 485 23.25 -6.66 -0.09
C ALA A 485 23.02 -7.00 -1.55
N GLU A 486 23.03 -5.98 -2.41
CA GLU A 486 22.83 -6.08 -3.85
C GLU A 486 23.75 -5.11 -4.59
N THR A 487 24.39 -5.57 -5.65
CA THR A 487 25.22 -4.74 -6.52
C THR A 487 24.91 -4.99 -7.98
N TRP A 488 24.98 -3.94 -8.77
CA TRP A 488 24.76 -3.99 -10.23
C TRP A 488 26.07 -4.15 -10.95
N LEU A 489 26.18 -5.21 -11.74
CA LEU A 489 27.42 -5.59 -12.45
C LEU A 489 27.46 -5.08 -13.88
N VAL A 490 26.30 -5.00 -14.54
CA VAL A 490 26.19 -4.69 -15.95
C VAL A 490 25.04 -3.71 -16.18
N GLY A 491 25.18 -2.88 -17.20
CA GLY A 491 24.16 -1.93 -17.65
C GLY A 491 24.38 -0.51 -17.15
N GLU A 492 23.36 0.32 -17.33
CA GLU A 492 23.39 1.74 -16.90
C GLU A 492 23.58 1.88 -15.39
N ASP A 493 23.03 0.94 -14.65
CA ASP A 493 23.13 0.91 -13.19
C ASP A 493 24.42 0.27 -12.66
N ALA A 494 25.39 -0.09 -13.52
CA ALA A 494 26.65 -0.71 -13.08
C ALA A 494 27.38 0.09 -12.02
N GLY A 495 27.89 -0.59 -10.97
CA GLY A 495 28.54 0.04 -9.83
C GLY A 495 27.60 0.67 -8.81
N GLN A 496 26.29 0.43 -8.91
CA GLN A 496 25.36 0.68 -7.80
C GLN A 496 25.53 -0.36 -6.70
N LEU A 497 25.22 0.04 -5.47
CA LEU A 497 25.25 -0.79 -4.29
C LEU A 497 24.09 -0.45 -3.36
N LYS A 498 23.39 -1.48 -2.88
CA LYS A 498 22.41 -1.40 -1.78
C LYS A 498 22.83 -2.37 -0.68
N VAL A 499 22.85 -1.88 0.54
CA VAL A 499 23.02 -2.71 1.75
C VAL A 499 21.94 -2.30 2.73
N ASP A 500 21.16 -3.26 3.18
CA ASP A 500 20.10 -3.09 4.18
C ASP A 500 20.40 -3.98 5.38
N PHE A 501 20.33 -3.43 6.56
CA PHE A 501 20.43 -4.15 7.82
C PHE A 501 19.27 -3.79 8.74
N SER A 502 18.67 -4.78 9.36
CA SER A 502 17.71 -4.58 10.43
C SER A 502 17.86 -5.65 11.49
N THR A 503 17.67 -5.28 12.76
CA THR A 503 17.68 -6.19 13.88
C THR A 503 16.66 -5.81 14.93
N GLU A 504 16.12 -6.80 15.62
CA GLU A 504 15.23 -6.64 16.76
C GLU A 504 15.68 -7.54 17.90
N LEU A 505 15.82 -6.94 19.07
CA LEU A 505 16.16 -7.59 20.32
C LEU A 505 14.97 -7.46 21.29
N ASN A 506 14.42 -8.60 21.68
CA ASN A 506 13.31 -8.69 22.62
C ASN A 506 13.80 -9.24 23.97
N PHE A 507 13.59 -8.51 25.06
CA PHE A 507 13.96 -8.94 26.38
C PHE A 507 12.95 -8.46 27.45
N PRO A 508 12.81 -9.19 28.57
CA PRO A 508 11.92 -8.77 29.65
C PRO A 508 12.56 -7.63 30.45
N LEU A 509 11.85 -6.54 30.65
CA LEU A 509 12.25 -5.42 31.49
C LEU A 509 11.01 -4.78 32.13
N PHE A 510 11.07 -4.37 33.40
CA PHE A 510 9.99 -3.71 34.13
C PHE A 510 8.63 -4.46 34.12
N GLY A 511 8.68 -5.81 34.04
CA GLY A 511 7.50 -6.68 34.09
C GLY A 511 6.76 -6.88 32.75
N ASP A 512 7.35 -6.44 31.65
CA ASP A 512 6.86 -6.70 30.29
C ASP A 512 8.05 -6.81 29.29
N THR A 513 7.77 -7.11 28.03
CA THR A 513 8.78 -7.21 26.99
C THR A 513 9.10 -5.83 26.41
N VAL A 514 10.36 -5.47 26.43
CA VAL A 514 10.93 -4.35 25.70
C VAL A 514 11.50 -4.86 24.39
N THR A 515 11.22 -4.13 23.31
CA THR A 515 11.81 -4.38 21.98
C THR A 515 12.75 -3.22 21.64
N LEU A 516 14.02 -3.55 21.43
CA LEU A 516 15.00 -2.65 20.81
C LEU A 516 15.20 -3.07 19.36
N GLY A 517 14.97 -2.15 18.44
CA GLY A 517 15.24 -2.31 17.02
C GLY A 517 16.38 -1.41 16.58
N ALA A 518 17.17 -1.88 15.63
CA ALA A 518 18.07 -1.03 14.87
C ALA A 518 17.91 -1.33 13.38
N LYS A 519 17.91 -0.26 12.58
CA LYS A 519 17.94 -0.36 11.12
C LYS A 519 19.08 0.50 10.61
N ALA A 520 19.73 0.03 9.57
CA ALA A 520 20.76 0.79 8.87
C ALA A 520 20.68 0.46 7.38
N TYR A 521 20.97 1.44 6.55
CA TYR A 521 21.18 1.17 5.14
C TYR A 521 22.31 2.04 4.57
N PHE A 522 22.92 1.51 3.54
CA PHE A 522 23.86 2.21 2.68
C PHE A 522 23.44 2.01 1.22
N TYR A 523 23.07 3.10 0.55
CA TYR A 523 22.68 3.09 -0.84
C TYR A 523 23.60 4.03 -1.64
N ARG A 524 24.13 3.50 -2.73
CA ARG A 524 24.82 4.29 -3.75
C ARG A 524 24.17 3.99 -5.09
N LEU A 525 23.30 4.91 -5.55
CA LEU A 525 22.40 4.68 -6.66
C LEU A 525 22.52 5.78 -7.71
N ASN A 526 22.29 5.45 -8.97
CA ASN A 526 22.05 6.46 -10.01
C ASN A 526 20.73 7.18 -9.74
N PRO A 527 20.65 8.48 -9.98
CA PRO A 527 19.37 9.16 -10.14
C PRO A 527 18.50 8.46 -11.19
N SER A 528 17.18 8.52 -11.01
CA SER A 528 16.24 7.85 -11.93
C SER A 528 16.38 8.36 -13.36
N PHE A 529 15.90 7.57 -14.34
CA PHE A 529 15.97 7.97 -15.75
C PHE A 529 15.42 9.38 -15.99
N TYR A 530 14.22 9.67 -15.45
CA TYR A 530 13.58 10.98 -15.65
C TYR A 530 14.22 12.14 -14.86
N GLN A 531 15.08 11.87 -13.90
CA GLN A 531 15.94 12.91 -13.32
C GLN A 531 17.14 13.22 -14.23
N ARG A 532 17.60 12.23 -14.99
CA ARG A 532 18.70 12.40 -15.97
C ARG A 532 18.19 12.97 -17.30
N HIS A 533 17.08 12.47 -17.80
CA HIS A 533 16.51 12.80 -19.11
C HIS A 533 15.01 13.03 -19.01
N TYR A 534 14.52 14.19 -19.38
CA TYR A 534 13.10 14.48 -19.48
C TYR A 534 12.83 15.51 -20.56
N HIS A 535 11.92 15.16 -21.50
CA HIS A 535 11.58 15.98 -22.65
C HIS A 535 10.07 16.18 -22.70
N SER A 536 9.64 17.44 -22.73
CA SER A 536 8.27 17.87 -22.89
C SER A 536 8.22 19.25 -23.58
N LYS A 537 7.05 19.74 -23.94
CA LYS A 537 6.91 21.01 -24.67
C LYS A 537 7.57 22.18 -23.95
N HIS A 538 7.47 22.28 -22.63
CA HIS A 538 7.92 23.44 -21.86
C HIS A 538 8.99 23.12 -20.80
N ILE A 539 9.30 21.83 -20.57
CA ILE A 539 10.31 21.38 -19.63
C ILE A 539 11.23 20.40 -20.34
N TRP A 540 12.53 20.65 -20.32
CA TRP A 540 13.52 19.85 -21.03
C TRP A 540 14.85 19.85 -20.31
N TRP A 541 15.40 18.66 -20.08
CA TRP A 541 16.76 18.49 -19.60
C TRP A 541 17.38 17.17 -20.00
N ASP A 542 18.71 17.21 -20.17
CA ASP A 542 19.61 16.05 -20.29
C ASP A 542 20.79 16.29 -19.34
N ASN A 543 20.76 15.66 -18.18
CA ASN A 543 21.69 15.90 -17.11
C ASN A 543 22.68 14.76 -16.93
N SER A 544 23.97 15.08 -16.77
CA SER A 544 24.99 14.15 -16.32
C SER A 544 25.13 14.24 -14.80
N LEU A 545 24.43 13.36 -14.09
CA LEU A 545 24.36 13.38 -12.63
C LEU A 545 25.26 12.30 -12.01
N SER A 546 25.88 12.63 -10.89
CA SER A 546 26.66 11.69 -10.08
C SER A 546 25.75 10.74 -9.32
N LYS A 547 26.28 9.56 -8.96
CA LYS A 547 25.55 8.61 -8.09
C LYS A 547 25.28 9.26 -6.73
N GLU A 548 24.03 9.18 -6.30
CA GLU A 548 23.61 9.62 -4.98
C GLU A 548 23.98 8.57 -3.93
N THR A 549 24.57 9.02 -2.82
CA THR A 549 24.87 8.15 -1.68
C THR A 549 24.00 8.53 -0.51
N ARG A 550 23.32 7.54 0.07
CA ARG A 550 22.50 7.67 1.29
C ARG A 550 22.95 6.69 2.34
N THR A 551 23.21 7.18 3.53
CA THR A 551 23.56 6.36 4.70
C THR A 551 22.63 6.72 5.84
N ARG A 552 21.88 5.74 6.36
CA ARG A 552 20.98 5.94 7.50
C ARG A 552 21.27 4.95 8.60
N ILE A 553 21.16 5.43 9.83
CA ILE A 553 21.12 4.62 11.04
C ILE A 553 19.88 5.04 11.82
N GLU A 554 19.08 4.06 12.22
CA GLU A 554 17.80 4.26 12.92
C GLU A 554 17.74 3.32 14.12
N GLY A 555 17.42 3.87 15.29
CA GLY A 555 17.12 3.17 16.52
C GLY A 555 15.62 3.20 16.82
N LEU A 556 15.10 2.07 17.26
CA LEU A 556 13.70 1.87 17.63
C LEU A 556 13.62 1.31 19.06
N PHE A 557 12.80 1.94 19.88
CA PHE A 557 12.47 1.45 21.21
C PHE A 557 10.95 1.29 21.32
N THR A 558 10.49 0.12 21.76
CA THR A 558 9.07 -0.12 21.99
C THR A 558 8.86 -0.75 23.36
N TYR A 559 8.00 -0.13 24.15
CA TYR A 559 7.56 -0.64 25.44
C TYR A 559 6.04 -0.72 25.49
N ARG A 560 5.52 -1.95 25.50
CA ARG A 560 4.08 -2.21 25.34
C ARG A 560 3.23 -1.79 26.52
N LYS A 561 3.75 -1.95 27.75
CA LYS A 561 3.01 -1.64 28.98
C LYS A 561 2.54 -0.19 29.06
N THR A 562 3.34 0.74 28.53
CA THR A 562 3.01 2.17 28.48
C THR A 562 2.56 2.64 27.11
N ASN A 563 2.48 1.74 26.10
CA ASN A 563 2.24 2.07 24.69
C ASN A 563 3.21 3.14 24.15
N THR A 564 4.48 3.07 24.58
CA THR A 564 5.53 4.01 24.18
C THR A 564 6.32 3.44 23.02
N ARG A 565 6.52 4.23 21.95
CA ARG A 565 7.43 3.94 20.85
C ARG A 565 8.29 5.16 20.61
N LEU A 566 9.59 4.97 20.58
CA LEU A 566 10.56 6.01 20.23
C LEU A 566 11.34 5.54 18.99
N ARG A 567 11.46 6.42 18.02
CA ARG A 567 12.25 6.24 16.80
C ARG A 567 13.21 7.39 16.68
N VAL A 568 14.49 7.13 16.51
CA VAL A 568 15.52 8.14 16.25
C VAL A 568 16.31 7.70 15.04
N ALA A 569 16.45 8.58 14.07
CA ALA A 569 17.17 8.31 12.84
C ALA A 569 18.11 9.47 12.48
N VAL A 570 19.27 9.12 11.98
CA VAL A 570 20.24 10.05 11.37
C VAL A 570 20.53 9.54 9.96
N GLU A 571 20.43 10.43 8.99
CA GLU A 571 20.70 10.13 7.58
C GLU A 571 21.68 11.16 7.00
N GLU A 572 22.67 10.68 6.29
CA GLU A 572 23.59 11.48 5.48
C GLU A 572 23.29 11.24 3.99
N LEU A 573 23.13 12.33 3.25
CA LEU A 573 22.88 12.37 1.81
C LEU A 573 24.01 13.07 1.11
N GLN A 574 24.64 12.42 0.14
CA GLN A 574 25.68 12.99 -0.71
C GLN A 574 25.19 12.98 -2.16
N ASN A 575 25.46 14.06 -2.90
CA ASN A 575 24.95 14.26 -4.26
C ASN A 575 23.42 14.13 -4.32
N TYR A 576 22.71 14.63 -3.33
CA TYR A 576 21.25 14.52 -3.26
C TYR A 576 20.61 15.19 -4.47
N THR A 577 19.78 14.46 -5.19
CA THR A 577 19.12 14.91 -6.42
C THR A 577 17.68 15.27 -6.11
N TYR A 578 17.25 16.48 -6.50
CA TYR A 578 15.93 17.02 -6.21
C TYR A 578 15.39 17.84 -7.37
N PHE A 579 14.05 17.95 -7.43
CA PHE A 579 13.38 18.86 -8.35
C PHE A 579 13.35 20.26 -7.77
N GLY A 580 13.72 21.26 -8.58
CA GLY A 580 13.60 22.66 -8.27
C GLY A 580 12.58 23.32 -9.18
N MET A 581 11.84 24.30 -8.65
CA MET A 581 10.88 25.11 -9.41
C MET A 581 11.03 26.57 -9.09
N SER A 582 10.92 27.39 -10.10
CA SER A 582 10.96 28.86 -9.96
C SER A 582 9.92 29.49 -10.88
N TYR A 583 9.31 30.57 -10.43
CA TYR A 583 8.39 31.41 -11.19
C TYR A 583 8.34 32.82 -10.63
N ASP A 584 7.79 33.74 -11.38
CA ASP A 584 7.54 35.10 -10.95
C ASP A 584 6.08 35.25 -10.53
N ALA A 585 5.86 35.89 -9.38
CA ALA A 585 4.50 36.15 -8.89
C ALA A 585 3.84 37.24 -9.78
N SER A 586 2.60 37.01 -10.20
CA SER A 586 1.84 37.93 -11.03
C SER A 586 0.41 38.07 -10.53
N THR A 587 -0.35 38.99 -11.11
CA THR A 587 -1.80 39.16 -10.81
C THR A 587 -2.64 37.94 -11.23
N THR A 588 -2.13 37.14 -12.15
CA THR A 588 -2.76 35.90 -12.63
C THR A 588 -2.24 34.65 -11.94
N GLY A 589 -1.45 34.81 -10.86
CA GLY A 589 -0.83 33.74 -10.10
C GLY A 589 0.67 33.64 -10.37
N CYS A 590 1.09 32.89 -11.39
CA CYS A 590 2.51 32.76 -11.72
C CYS A 590 2.78 32.95 -13.22
N THR A 591 3.96 33.45 -13.53
CA THR A 591 4.51 33.57 -14.88
C THR A 591 5.96 33.06 -14.90
N ASN A 592 6.51 32.79 -16.09
CA ASN A 592 7.89 32.34 -16.28
C ASN A 592 8.24 31.06 -15.49
N LEU A 593 7.29 30.12 -15.35
CA LEU A 593 7.52 28.87 -14.62
C LEU A 593 8.62 28.05 -15.29
N THR A 594 9.63 27.70 -14.49
CA THR A 594 10.67 26.73 -14.86
C THR A 594 10.73 25.60 -13.82
N ALA A 595 10.95 24.39 -14.28
CA ALA A 595 11.27 23.28 -13.43
C ALA A 595 12.56 22.62 -13.91
N THR A 596 13.42 22.25 -12.96
CA THR A 596 14.75 21.67 -13.24
C THR A 596 15.06 20.54 -12.27
N VAL A 597 16.02 19.71 -12.63
CA VAL A 597 16.64 18.77 -11.69
C VAL A 597 17.98 19.34 -11.25
N ASN A 598 18.17 19.41 -9.94
CA ASN A 598 19.39 19.88 -9.31
C ASN A 598 20.03 18.75 -8.50
N GLN A 599 21.34 18.83 -8.31
CA GLN A 599 22.09 17.94 -7.46
C GLN A 599 22.91 18.75 -6.45
N ALA A 600 22.74 18.45 -5.17
CA ALA A 600 23.46 19.13 -4.11
C ALA A 600 24.97 18.84 -4.18
N SER A 601 25.80 19.87 -4.06
CA SER A 601 27.27 19.72 -4.05
C SER A 601 27.82 19.38 -2.66
N GLY A 602 27.05 19.61 -1.60
CA GLY A 602 27.42 19.35 -0.21
C GLY A 602 26.72 18.12 0.36
N ASN A 603 27.22 17.63 1.50
CA ASN A 603 26.55 16.61 2.27
C ASN A 603 25.40 17.21 3.07
N ILE A 604 24.24 16.57 3.04
CA ILE A 604 23.07 16.95 3.82
C ILE A 604 22.91 15.95 4.96
N ASN A 605 22.86 16.45 6.18
CA ASN A 605 22.59 15.66 7.38
C ASN A 605 21.15 15.90 7.83
N LEU A 606 20.40 14.84 7.92
CA LEU A 606 19.02 14.80 8.37
C LEU A 606 18.92 14.05 9.69
N MET A 607 18.31 14.67 10.70
CA MET A 607 18.03 14.03 11.97
C MET A 607 16.53 14.03 12.21
N THR A 608 15.97 12.89 12.64
CA THR A 608 14.57 12.76 12.98
C THR A 608 14.41 11.99 14.29
N ALA A 609 13.59 12.52 15.20
CA ALA A 609 13.18 11.86 16.43
C ALA A 609 11.65 11.84 16.48
N GLN A 610 11.05 10.66 16.63
CA GLN A 610 9.61 10.49 16.70
C GLN A 610 9.22 9.73 17.97
N LEU A 611 8.34 10.33 18.77
CA LEU A 611 7.76 9.74 19.98
C LEU A 611 6.27 9.48 19.71
N MET A 612 5.84 8.24 19.88
CA MET A 612 4.43 7.85 19.93
C MET A 612 4.10 7.45 21.36
N GLN A 613 3.11 8.10 21.95
CA GLN A 613 2.69 7.86 23.32
C GLN A 613 1.18 7.87 23.45
N ASP A 614 0.62 6.76 23.91
CA ASP A 614 -0.81 6.62 24.17
C ASP A 614 -1.08 6.58 25.67
N PHE A 615 -2.09 7.32 26.08
CA PHE A 615 -2.62 7.32 27.45
C PHE A 615 -4.04 6.76 27.46
N ARG A 616 -4.34 5.92 28.45
CA ARG A 616 -5.68 5.34 28.64
C ARG A 616 -6.15 5.53 30.07
N LEU A 617 -7.29 6.17 30.23
CA LEU A 617 -7.93 6.45 31.50
C LEU A 617 -9.39 5.98 31.46
N GLY A 618 -9.62 4.69 31.73
CA GLY A 618 -10.95 4.10 31.59
C GLY A 618 -11.43 4.18 30.12
N PRO A 619 -12.59 4.83 29.84
CA PRO A 619 -13.09 5.02 28.49
C PRO A 619 -12.34 6.10 27.70
N LEU A 620 -11.61 6.99 28.37
CA LEU A 620 -10.86 8.08 27.73
C LEU A 620 -9.53 7.57 27.23
N ASN A 621 -9.24 7.83 25.94
CA ASN A 621 -8.00 7.50 25.27
C ASN A 621 -7.42 8.78 24.66
N TRP A 622 -6.10 8.91 24.75
CA TRP A 622 -5.37 10.04 24.19
C TRP A 622 -4.10 9.53 23.52
N GLU A 623 -4.04 9.62 22.21
CA GLU A 623 -2.95 9.15 21.38
C GLU A 623 -2.18 10.34 20.83
N ASN A 624 -0.85 10.25 20.83
CA ASN A 624 0.00 11.35 20.42
C ASN A 624 1.18 10.85 19.62
N ILE A 625 1.52 11.58 18.55
CA ILE A 625 2.74 11.39 17.76
C ILE A 625 3.44 12.73 17.67
N PHE A 626 4.64 12.83 18.23
CA PHE A 626 5.50 13.99 18.14
C PHE A 626 6.69 13.64 17.27
N THR A 627 6.91 14.38 16.21
CA THR A 627 8.06 14.21 15.33
C THR A 627 8.85 15.50 15.30
N PHE A 628 10.11 15.42 15.70
CA PHE A 628 11.10 16.47 15.53
C PHE A 628 12.06 16.07 14.40
N GLN A 629 12.37 16.99 13.52
CA GLN A 629 13.33 16.76 12.45
C GLN A 629 14.10 18.04 12.10
N THR A 630 15.30 17.87 11.57
CA THR A 630 16.16 18.98 11.13
C THR A 630 16.98 18.54 9.93
N SER A 631 17.18 19.45 8.99
CA SER A 631 18.05 19.30 7.83
C SER A 631 19.19 20.31 7.92
N SER A 632 20.42 19.89 7.58
CA SER A 632 21.56 20.82 7.53
C SER A 632 21.50 21.79 6.34
N ASP A 633 20.66 21.52 5.34
CA ASP A 633 20.42 22.39 4.19
C ASP A 633 18.92 22.47 3.86
N GLU A 634 18.22 23.40 4.49
CA GLU A 634 16.79 23.61 4.28
C GLU A 634 16.46 24.23 2.90
N LYS A 635 17.46 24.72 2.14
CA LYS A 635 17.24 25.22 0.78
C LYS A 635 17.13 24.08 -0.24
N VAL A 636 17.72 22.94 0.08
CA VAL A 636 17.75 21.73 -0.76
C VAL A 636 16.76 20.68 -0.27
N LEU A 637 16.70 20.49 1.04
CA LEU A 637 15.79 19.54 1.68
C LEU A 637 15.03 20.23 2.81
N PRO A 638 14.00 21.01 2.48
CA PRO A 638 13.20 21.72 3.49
C PRO A 638 12.31 20.77 4.27
N VAL A 639 12.34 20.88 5.60
CA VAL A 639 11.53 20.08 6.50
C VAL A 639 10.90 20.94 7.61
N PRO A 640 9.66 20.69 8.03
CA PRO A 640 9.13 21.34 9.23
C PRO A 640 9.81 20.76 10.47
N ALA A 641 10.29 21.61 11.37
CA ALA A 641 11.03 21.20 12.55
C ALA A 641 10.19 20.30 13.48
N VAL A 642 8.90 20.58 13.60
CA VAL A 642 7.98 19.82 14.47
C VAL A 642 6.74 19.44 13.70
N ASN A 643 6.34 18.17 13.80
CA ASN A 643 5.04 17.65 13.38
C ASN A 643 4.36 16.98 14.57
N ILE A 644 3.09 17.26 14.78
CA ILE A 644 2.30 16.72 15.88
C ILE A 644 1.02 16.14 15.30
N PHE A 645 0.67 14.96 15.74
CA PHE A 645 -0.67 14.37 15.60
C PHE A 645 -1.17 14.05 17.00
N THR A 646 -2.42 14.37 17.29
CA THR A 646 -3.07 14.06 18.55
C THR A 646 -4.49 13.59 18.29
N ASN A 647 -4.95 12.59 19.05
CA ASN A 647 -6.30 12.03 18.95
C ASN A 647 -6.83 11.77 20.36
N LEU A 648 -7.86 12.52 20.77
CA LEU A 648 -8.52 12.40 22.05
C LEU A 648 -9.93 11.86 21.85
N TYR A 649 -10.22 10.67 22.39
CA TYR A 649 -11.52 10.03 22.18
C TYR A 649 -12.03 9.23 23.38
N LEU A 650 -13.34 9.10 23.44
CA LEU A 650 -14.06 8.23 24.34
C LEU A 650 -14.41 6.93 23.63
N LYS A 651 -14.07 5.79 24.23
CA LYS A 651 -14.41 4.46 23.73
C LYS A 651 -15.37 3.77 24.68
N PHE A 652 -16.57 3.45 24.20
CA PHE A 652 -17.61 2.81 24.98
C PHE A 652 -18.51 1.92 24.11
N LYS A 653 -19.41 1.17 24.76
CA LYS A 653 -20.39 0.33 24.06
C LYS A 653 -21.82 0.74 24.43
N ILE A 654 -22.67 0.88 23.43
CA ILE A 654 -24.10 1.10 23.60
C ILE A 654 -24.80 -0.25 23.54
N ALA A 655 -25.66 -0.54 24.52
CA ALA A 655 -26.40 -1.82 24.67
C ALA A 655 -25.51 -3.08 24.60
N GLY A 656 -24.21 -2.94 24.90
CA GLY A 656 -23.25 -4.06 24.86
C GLY A 656 -22.80 -4.50 23.44
N GLU A 657 -23.46 -4.02 22.39
CA GLU A 657 -23.25 -4.46 20.99
C GLU A 657 -22.54 -3.39 20.12
N LEU A 658 -23.04 -2.14 20.13
CA LEU A 658 -22.48 -1.07 19.32
C LEU A 658 -21.25 -0.47 20.00
N ALA A 659 -20.06 -0.75 19.47
CA ALA A 659 -18.83 -0.09 19.89
C ALA A 659 -18.76 1.32 19.26
N VAL A 660 -18.52 2.34 20.10
CA VAL A 660 -18.45 3.75 19.69
C VAL A 660 -17.13 4.34 20.12
N GLU A 661 -16.47 5.04 19.20
CA GLU A 661 -15.35 5.95 19.45
C GLU A 661 -15.81 7.36 19.07
N LEU A 662 -16.00 8.22 20.05
CA LEU A 662 -16.38 9.62 19.87
C LEU A 662 -15.22 10.50 20.26
N GLY A 663 -14.71 11.30 19.35
CA GLY A 663 -13.51 12.07 19.61
C GLY A 663 -13.22 13.21 18.65
N ALA A 664 -12.07 13.78 18.87
CA ALA A 664 -11.46 14.77 18.01
C ALA A 664 -10.00 14.41 17.79
N ASP A 665 -9.55 14.52 16.57
CA ASP A 665 -8.15 14.42 16.21
C ASP A 665 -7.68 15.69 15.52
N GLY A 666 -6.37 15.83 15.42
CA GLY A 666 -5.81 16.97 14.73
C GLY A 666 -4.32 16.80 14.50
N TYR A 667 -3.84 17.56 13.54
CA TYR A 667 -2.43 17.63 13.24
C TYR A 667 -1.94 19.06 13.07
N PHE A 668 -0.68 19.24 13.36
CA PHE A 668 0.01 20.54 13.29
C PHE A 668 1.45 20.34 12.84
N PHE A 669 1.95 21.28 12.07
CA PHE A 669 3.37 21.36 11.73
C PHE A 669 3.88 22.79 11.72
N THR A 670 5.16 22.94 12.06
CA THR A 670 5.82 24.27 12.09
C THR A 670 6.02 24.83 10.71
N LYS A 671 6.12 26.15 10.63
CA LYS A 671 6.32 26.87 9.34
C LYS A 671 7.67 26.51 8.70
N TYR A 672 7.64 26.20 7.41
CA TYR A 672 8.81 25.91 6.59
C TYR A 672 8.53 26.26 5.12
N TYR A 673 9.56 26.34 4.28
CA TYR A 673 9.39 26.49 2.84
C TYR A 673 9.07 25.13 2.21
N ALA A 674 7.81 24.75 2.22
CA ALA A 674 7.41 23.47 1.68
C ALA A 674 7.69 23.38 0.17
N PRO A 675 8.00 22.18 -0.35
CA PRO A 675 8.03 21.96 -1.79
C PRO A 675 6.71 22.37 -2.45
N ASP A 676 6.80 23.09 -3.56
CA ASP A 676 5.66 23.47 -4.37
C ASP A 676 5.34 22.40 -5.40
N TYR A 677 4.12 22.38 -5.90
CA TYR A 677 3.69 21.38 -6.86
C TYR A 677 3.77 21.92 -8.30
N CYS A 678 4.49 21.20 -9.16
CA CYS A 678 4.58 21.48 -10.59
C CYS A 678 3.62 20.61 -11.39
N PRO A 679 2.48 21.12 -11.89
CA PRO A 679 1.47 20.34 -12.60
C PRO A 679 2.00 19.62 -13.84
N GLN A 680 2.82 20.31 -14.67
CA GLN A 680 3.38 19.70 -15.88
C GLN A 680 4.36 18.56 -15.57
N LEU A 681 5.08 18.64 -14.47
CA LEU A 681 6.00 17.60 -14.03
C LEU A 681 5.31 16.54 -13.18
N SER A 682 4.14 16.85 -12.63
CA SER A 682 3.43 16.01 -11.65
C SER A 682 4.30 15.62 -10.46
N GLN A 683 5.14 16.55 -9.99
CA GLN A 683 6.07 16.38 -8.87
C GLN A 683 6.05 17.59 -7.95
N PHE A 684 6.39 17.32 -6.70
CA PHE A 684 6.73 18.38 -5.76
C PHE A 684 8.19 18.79 -5.96
N ALA A 685 8.42 20.10 -6.05
CA ALA A 685 9.71 20.70 -6.34
C ALA A 685 10.05 21.76 -5.31
N VAL A 686 11.32 21.89 -4.98
CA VAL A 686 11.82 22.89 -4.03
C VAL A 686 11.68 24.29 -4.65
N GLN A 687 11.12 25.23 -3.89
CA GLN A 687 10.95 26.63 -4.30
C GLN A 687 12.30 27.33 -4.43
N GLN A 688 12.66 27.84 -5.61
CA GLN A 688 13.97 28.36 -5.91
C GLN A 688 14.03 29.90 -6.03
N ASN A 689 12.91 30.57 -6.25
CA ASN A 689 12.86 32.02 -6.35
C ASN A 689 12.54 32.66 -4.99
N ASP A 690 13.51 33.32 -4.36
CA ASP A 690 13.37 33.95 -3.05
C ASP A 690 12.25 35.01 -3.00
N ALA A 691 11.89 35.60 -4.14
CA ALA A 691 10.87 36.66 -4.22
C ALA A 691 9.43 36.08 -4.18
N SER A 692 9.22 34.87 -4.69
CA SER A 692 7.91 34.24 -4.79
C SER A 692 7.68 33.08 -3.79
N ARG A 693 8.73 32.65 -3.06
CA ARG A 693 8.59 31.50 -2.18
C ARG A 693 7.68 31.75 -0.98
N MET A 694 6.89 30.77 -0.65
CA MET A 694 5.89 30.79 0.41
C MET A 694 6.23 29.80 1.52
N LYS A 695 6.02 30.22 2.80
CA LYS A 695 6.07 29.31 3.97
C LYS A 695 4.69 28.76 4.27
N LEU A 696 4.62 27.45 4.46
CA LEU A 696 3.43 26.75 4.91
C LEU A 696 3.56 26.29 6.36
N GLY A 697 2.43 26.06 7.04
CA GLY A 697 2.38 25.56 8.40
C GLY A 697 2.06 26.61 9.45
N GLY A 698 2.09 26.20 10.73
CA GLY A 698 1.70 27.06 11.84
C GLY A 698 0.18 27.16 11.99
N TYR A 699 -0.58 26.27 11.36
CA TYR A 699 -2.02 26.15 11.44
C TYR A 699 -2.39 24.75 11.95
N PRO A 700 -3.22 24.62 13.02
CA PRO A 700 -3.72 23.33 13.47
C PRO A 700 -4.96 22.92 12.65
N TYR A 701 -4.95 21.73 12.12
CA TYR A 701 -6.13 21.11 11.51
C TYR A 701 -6.83 20.27 12.58
N VAL A 702 -8.14 20.41 12.71
CA VAL A 702 -8.92 19.70 13.73
C VAL A 702 -10.15 19.07 13.09
N ASP A 703 -10.34 17.80 13.37
CA ASP A 703 -11.49 17.01 12.94
C ASP A 703 -12.26 16.49 14.14
N VAL A 704 -13.58 16.39 14.04
CA VAL A 704 -14.45 15.81 15.08
C VAL A 704 -15.22 14.65 14.48
N TYR A 705 -15.23 13.52 15.15
CA TYR A 705 -15.75 12.29 14.57
C TYR A 705 -16.49 11.40 15.58
N ALA A 706 -17.33 10.53 15.02
CA ALA A 706 -17.89 9.37 15.68
C ALA A 706 -17.65 8.13 14.80
N ASN A 707 -16.78 7.23 15.26
CA ASN A 707 -16.59 5.91 14.67
C ASN A 707 -17.46 4.89 15.39
N MET A 708 -18.15 4.08 14.63
CA MET A 708 -19.09 3.10 15.16
C MET A 708 -18.84 1.74 14.53
N HIS A 709 -18.93 0.70 15.34
CA HIS A 709 -18.75 -0.67 14.89
C HIS A 709 -19.85 -1.57 15.46
N LEU A 710 -20.61 -2.18 14.55
CA LEU A 710 -21.68 -3.10 14.87
C LEU A 710 -21.49 -4.42 14.11
N LYS A 711 -21.16 -5.51 14.82
CA LYS A 711 -20.93 -6.87 14.25
C LYS A 711 -19.89 -6.84 13.12
N HIS A 712 -20.34 -6.88 11.87
CA HIS A 712 -19.49 -6.93 10.67
C HIS A 712 -19.40 -5.59 9.94
N THR A 713 -20.00 -4.55 10.52
CA THR A 713 -20.12 -3.23 9.89
C THR A 713 -19.40 -2.18 10.72
N ARG A 714 -18.50 -1.44 10.11
CA ARG A 714 -17.92 -0.23 10.68
C ARG A 714 -18.39 0.97 9.86
N PHE A 715 -18.70 2.06 10.53
CA PHE A 715 -19.12 3.30 9.88
C PHE A 715 -18.69 4.51 10.71
N PHE A 716 -18.54 5.64 10.04
CA PHE A 716 -18.21 6.89 10.69
C PHE A 716 -19.05 8.04 10.17
N ILE A 717 -19.19 9.05 11.02
CA ILE A 717 -19.62 10.40 10.68
C ILE A 717 -18.56 11.34 11.21
N MET A 718 -18.10 12.29 10.38
CA MET A 718 -17.02 13.20 10.72
C MET A 718 -17.32 14.60 10.15
N MET A 719 -17.01 15.62 10.95
CA MET A 719 -16.84 16.98 10.47
C MET A 719 -15.34 17.25 10.39
N SER A 720 -14.81 17.25 9.14
CA SER A 720 -13.41 17.57 8.93
C SER A 720 -13.18 19.08 8.92
N HIS A 721 -11.99 19.49 9.37
CA HIS A 721 -11.53 20.88 9.40
C HIS A 721 -12.52 21.82 10.11
N VAL A 722 -12.99 21.44 11.33
CA VAL A 722 -14.02 22.17 12.08
C VAL A 722 -13.63 23.61 12.40
N ASN A 723 -12.33 23.90 12.49
CA ASN A 723 -11.77 25.23 12.73
C ASN A 723 -11.51 26.03 11.43
N GLY A 724 -11.85 25.49 10.25
CA GLY A 724 -11.75 26.17 8.96
C GLY A 724 -12.49 27.52 8.95
N GLY A 725 -11.87 28.54 8.41
CA GLY A 725 -12.42 29.90 8.35
C GLY A 725 -12.37 30.69 9.66
N SER A 726 -11.79 30.13 10.75
CA SER A 726 -11.68 30.80 12.06
C SER A 726 -10.23 31.17 12.37
N GLY A 727 -9.98 32.37 12.88
CA GLY A 727 -8.65 32.83 13.31
C GLY A 727 -7.63 32.91 12.17
N ASN A 728 -6.49 32.24 12.34
CA ASN A 728 -5.47 32.13 11.31
C ASN A 728 -6.00 31.28 10.14
N ARG A 729 -6.05 31.83 8.93
CA ARG A 729 -6.57 31.17 7.74
C ARG A 729 -5.47 30.63 6.81
N GLN A 730 -4.28 30.36 7.33
CA GLN A 730 -3.14 29.85 6.55
C GLN A 730 -3.20 28.31 6.42
N TYR A 731 -4.32 27.78 5.94
CA TYR A 731 -4.54 26.33 5.79
C TYR A 731 -4.16 25.83 4.38
N PHE A 732 -2.90 26.03 4.01
CA PHE A 732 -2.34 25.52 2.76
C PHE A 732 -1.52 24.25 3.01
N LEU A 733 -1.68 23.26 2.11
CA LEU A 733 -0.94 22.01 2.14
C LEU A 733 0.11 21.89 1.03
N ALA A 734 0.04 22.75 0.02
CA ALA A 734 1.12 23.10 -0.91
C ALA A 734 1.02 24.60 -1.18
N PRO A 735 2.09 25.30 -1.63
CA PRO A 735 2.02 26.70 -1.99
C PRO A 735 0.87 26.97 -2.97
N HIS A 736 0.02 27.95 -2.68
CA HIS A 736 -1.16 28.34 -3.46
C HIS A 736 -2.28 27.29 -3.56
N TYR A 737 -2.14 26.13 -2.88
CA TYR A 737 -3.17 25.08 -2.83
C TYR A 737 -3.77 25.02 -1.42
N PRO A 738 -4.87 25.72 -1.17
CA PRO A 738 -5.54 25.67 0.12
C PRO A 738 -6.22 24.32 0.35
N SER A 739 -6.31 23.92 1.62
CA SER A 739 -7.12 22.77 2.03
C SER A 739 -8.60 23.10 1.91
N ASN A 740 -9.44 22.09 1.77
CA ASN A 740 -10.89 22.24 1.79
C ASN A 740 -11.36 22.83 3.12
N GLY A 741 -12.42 23.59 3.11
CA GLY A 741 -13.09 24.12 4.29
C GLY A 741 -13.71 23.05 5.17
N ARG A 742 -14.77 23.41 5.90
CA ARG A 742 -15.50 22.45 6.75
C ARG A 742 -16.32 21.48 5.89
N VAL A 743 -16.10 20.20 6.04
CA VAL A 743 -16.79 19.17 5.27
C VAL A 743 -17.36 18.10 6.17
N LEU A 744 -18.67 17.85 6.05
CA LEU A 744 -19.31 16.69 6.65
C LEU A 744 -19.06 15.47 5.80
N ARG A 745 -18.48 14.43 6.39
CA ARG A 745 -18.11 13.17 5.74
C ARG A 745 -18.76 11.99 6.44
N PHE A 746 -19.10 10.97 5.67
CA PHE A 746 -19.51 9.70 6.22
C PHE A 746 -18.92 8.54 5.41
N GLY A 747 -18.73 7.42 6.06
CA GLY A 747 -18.23 6.21 5.42
C GLY A 747 -18.76 4.96 6.09
N LEU A 748 -18.81 3.90 5.33
CA LEU A 748 -19.31 2.58 5.70
C LEU A 748 -18.39 1.52 5.15
N SER A 749 -18.03 0.52 5.97
CA SER A 749 -17.36 -0.69 5.49
C SER A 749 -18.10 -1.90 6.04
N TRP A 750 -18.54 -2.76 5.15
CA TRP A 750 -19.33 -3.93 5.49
C TRP A 750 -18.62 -5.21 5.06
N ASN A 751 -18.41 -6.11 6.02
CA ASN A 751 -17.83 -7.42 5.79
C ASN A 751 -18.95 -8.47 5.70
N PHE A 752 -19.02 -9.14 4.56
CA PHE A 752 -19.91 -10.28 4.34
C PHE A 752 -19.10 -11.55 4.49
N PHE A 753 -19.48 -12.39 5.46
CA PHE A 753 -18.97 -13.75 5.57
C PHE A 753 -20.14 -14.67 5.90
N ASN A 754 -20.05 -15.90 5.43
CA ASN A 754 -20.97 -16.99 5.80
C ASN A 754 -20.37 -17.87 6.88
#